data_4e84bb05a583db2248ac897a3d160eff
#
_entry.id   4e84bb05a583db2248ac897a3d160eff
#
_cell.length_a   1.000
_cell.length_b   1.000
_cell.length_c   1.000
_cell.angle_alpha   90.00
_cell.angle_beta   90.00
_cell.angle_gamma   90.00
#
_symmetry.space_group_name_H-M   'P 1'
#
loop_
_entity.id
_entity.type
_entity.pdbx_description
1 polymer ?
#
loop_
_entity_poly.entity_id
_entity_poly.type
_entity_poly.pdbx_seq_one_letter_code
_entity_poly.pdbx_strand_id
1 'polypeptide(L)'
;MKKVLSNGTEYIYKNGELPEAIRLGDLKAALIRGNHKSALLKQETIEKAFIVEVNHGYQLPLLPRHALLLPDARASPLGVASQFSINDTGGIIEKDRVIHDLSHEGEVSKESINSMIDDDSLSHCPLVYGHMHSRCVHYIVATRYLYPQARILGSKADYKSAYRRQHLSSKASFHSMTQATLVQSMFILLALRLTFGGKVCPFDWCTISEPVVDLANALLDCDSWDPSSIHSPSQHLVPATKYLPDSIPLAAARELLVDVPVSEFGRVDGYIDDLPTFGPDLSPLHRSKLAAASFLAIHITGRDVSSLDLFPRQSLLASNKLAAEGGLCEALIVLGWLYNTRALTVSLPSHKHIAWKNSITDAIDSKSMLPSELETLIGRLNHMASIMTMSRHFLSRLRYYFDKSKEPNKKYSRIFFNKSVIHDLNLWLLFLDKAYNGISMNILVFRKPTHIYRTDACEYGLGGSFSDGTLWRWAIPHDLLHRAHISLLEFMGMLIPIWMDVLNGSLSLHDCILSLGDSSNAVGWMVKSNFKSAEENLPDQLAKLEVSRTLASLILSEDLILWSQWMCGDDNIIPDICSRDWHLLDNDLINNLTSLFSNSNQQRIPHFKMRPVPKEIDLFLCSVLQKLPKNPLRFKTPKTSGFDPGVDGKNSFSPSACKAMFSWKHLLSHKEMQSVSPSAKPSAKETLKANSKESNVEPYGIPSDMYRRPLSLV
;
A
#
# COMPACT_ATOMS: atom_id res chain seq x y z
N MET A 1 0.72 15.17 -20.60
CA MET A 1 2.12 15.51 -20.92
C MET A 1 2.25 16.83 -21.71
N LYS A 2 1.82 16.94 -22.98
CA LYS A 2 2.03 18.15 -23.81
C LYS A 2 1.61 19.47 -23.12
N LYS A 3 0.39 19.53 -22.54
CA LYS A 3 -0.10 20.73 -21.83
C LYS A 3 0.81 21.12 -20.66
N VAL A 4 1.21 20.15 -19.83
CA VAL A 4 2.06 20.37 -18.66
C VAL A 4 3.46 20.84 -19.06
N LEU A 5 4.03 20.28 -20.12
CA LEU A 5 5.35 20.67 -20.61
C LEU A 5 5.34 22.07 -21.28
N SER A 6 4.25 22.42 -21.99
CA SER A 6 4.17 23.71 -22.73
C SER A 6 3.79 24.88 -21.84
N ASN A 7 2.84 24.69 -20.93
CA ASN A 7 2.24 25.78 -20.15
C ASN A 7 2.78 25.83 -18.70
N GLY A 8 3.47 24.79 -18.26
CA GLY A 8 3.79 24.58 -16.87
C GLY A 8 2.61 24.03 -16.05
N THR A 9 2.89 23.65 -14.83
CA THR A 9 1.88 23.19 -13.86
C THR A 9 1.01 24.35 -13.41
N GLU A 10 -0.30 24.19 -13.46
CA GLU A 10 -1.30 25.16 -13.02
C GLU A 10 -1.97 24.70 -11.73
N TYR A 11 -2.35 25.66 -10.87
CA TYR A 11 -3.21 25.41 -9.71
C TYR A 11 -4.62 25.83 -10.05
N ILE A 12 -5.51 24.85 -10.20
CA ILE A 12 -6.93 25.07 -10.48
C ILE A 12 -7.69 24.95 -9.16
N TYR A 13 -8.43 26.00 -8.80
CA TYR A 13 -9.13 26.07 -7.51
C TYR A 13 -10.62 25.79 -7.68
N LYS A 14 -11.19 25.06 -6.68
CA LYS A 14 -12.60 24.66 -6.63
C LYS A 14 -13.57 25.83 -6.76
N ASN A 15 -13.27 26.92 -6.03
CA ASN A 15 -14.12 28.10 -5.92
C ASN A 15 -13.51 29.33 -6.59
N GLY A 16 -12.51 29.13 -7.46
CA GLY A 16 -11.77 30.23 -8.05
C GLY A 16 -10.79 30.91 -7.08
N GLU A 17 -10.35 32.10 -7.44
CA GLU A 17 -9.37 32.85 -6.65
C GLU A 17 -9.99 33.55 -5.45
N LEU A 18 -9.17 33.78 -4.42
CA LEU A 18 -9.58 34.57 -3.27
C LEU A 18 -9.84 36.04 -3.68
N PRO A 19 -10.83 36.71 -3.06
CA PRO A 19 -11.00 38.16 -3.21
C PRO A 19 -9.70 38.90 -2.84
N GLU A 20 -9.36 39.92 -3.62
CA GLU A 20 -8.09 40.65 -3.50
C GLU A 20 -7.76 41.12 -2.08
N ALA A 21 -8.74 41.66 -1.37
CA ALA A 21 -8.55 42.15 0.02
C ALA A 21 -8.18 41.02 0.99
N ILE A 22 -8.80 39.83 0.82
CA ILE A 22 -8.53 38.63 1.64
C ILE A 22 -7.14 38.11 1.31
N ARG A 23 -6.82 37.96 0.04
CA ARG A 23 -5.51 37.49 -0.45
C ARG A 23 -4.38 38.39 0.05
N LEU A 24 -4.52 39.71 -0.08
CA LEU A 24 -3.52 40.68 0.45
C LEU A 24 -3.40 40.62 1.97
N GLY A 25 -4.50 40.38 2.67
CA GLY A 25 -4.50 40.15 4.12
C GLY A 25 -3.66 38.93 4.48
N ASP A 26 -3.88 37.79 3.82
CA ASP A 26 -3.12 36.57 4.03
C ASP A 26 -1.63 36.76 3.69
N LEU A 27 -1.32 37.41 2.58
CA LEU A 27 0.06 37.66 2.17
C LEU A 27 0.80 38.52 3.20
N LYS A 28 0.21 39.61 3.67
CA LYS A 28 0.81 40.45 4.71
C LYS A 28 1.04 39.68 6.01
N ALA A 29 0.05 38.90 6.44
CA ALA A 29 0.15 38.06 7.62
C ALA A 29 1.28 37.01 7.47
N ALA A 30 1.38 36.35 6.30
CA ALA A 30 2.44 35.40 6.01
C ALA A 30 3.84 36.02 6.07
N LEU A 31 4.01 37.22 5.51
CA LEU A 31 5.30 37.94 5.55
C LEU A 31 5.71 38.35 7.00
N ILE A 32 4.74 38.67 7.85
CA ILE A 32 4.99 38.99 9.27
C ILE A 32 5.32 37.72 10.06
N ARG A 33 4.56 36.64 9.87
CA ARG A 33 4.74 35.37 10.58
C ARG A 33 6.10 34.71 10.25
N GLY A 34 6.50 34.73 8.97
CA GLY A 34 7.71 34.05 8.50
C GLY A 34 7.57 32.53 8.41
N ASN A 35 8.64 31.82 8.72
CA ASN A 35 8.77 30.38 8.57
C ASN A 35 8.48 29.59 9.85
N HIS A 36 8.30 28.28 9.73
CA HIS A 36 8.19 27.38 10.88
C HIS A 36 9.46 27.35 11.73
N LYS A 37 9.30 27.00 13.02
CA LYS A 37 10.43 26.90 13.96
C LYS A 37 11.53 25.98 13.46
N SER A 38 11.22 24.86 12.80
CA SER A 38 12.21 23.93 12.21
C SER A 38 13.07 24.60 11.14
N ALA A 39 12.50 25.49 10.36
CA ALA A 39 13.21 26.28 9.36
C ALA A 39 14.10 27.37 10.00
N LEU A 40 13.56 28.06 11.02
CA LEU A 40 14.32 29.09 11.75
C LEU A 40 15.55 28.53 12.46
N LEU A 41 15.45 27.29 13.00
CA LEU A 41 16.58 26.61 13.64
C LEU A 41 17.65 26.12 12.66
N LYS A 42 17.30 25.97 11.37
CA LYS A 42 18.19 25.47 10.30
C LYS A 42 18.34 26.47 9.15
N GLN A 43 18.43 27.74 9.48
CA GLN A 43 18.48 28.83 8.54
C GLN A 43 19.66 28.72 7.56
N GLU A 44 20.82 28.30 8.03
CA GLU A 44 22.02 28.06 7.18
C GLU A 44 21.78 26.97 6.13
N THR A 45 21.06 25.90 6.50
CA THR A 45 20.68 24.84 5.56
C THR A 45 19.75 25.37 4.47
N ILE A 46 18.78 26.21 4.85
CA ILE A 46 17.86 26.86 3.90
C ILE A 46 18.62 27.79 2.98
N GLU A 47 19.49 28.64 3.49
CA GLU A 47 20.28 29.56 2.71
C GLU A 47 21.12 28.83 1.67
N LYS A 48 21.89 27.82 2.08
CA LYS A 48 22.68 26.98 1.17
C LYS A 48 21.81 26.34 0.07
N ALA A 49 20.68 25.78 0.43
CA ALA A 49 19.76 25.14 -0.51
C ALA A 49 19.22 26.13 -1.54
N PHE A 50 18.77 27.32 -1.10
CA PHE A 50 18.19 28.30 -2.01
C PHE A 50 19.23 29.04 -2.86
N ILE A 51 20.46 29.27 -2.38
CA ILE A 51 21.52 29.79 -3.23
C ILE A 51 21.76 28.85 -4.42
N VAL A 52 21.79 27.54 -4.19
CA VAL A 52 21.89 26.55 -5.25
C VAL A 52 20.69 26.62 -6.21
N GLU A 53 19.46 26.72 -5.69
CA GLU A 53 18.26 26.79 -6.51
C GLU A 53 18.17 28.09 -7.33
N VAL A 54 18.59 29.24 -6.77
CA VAL A 54 18.65 30.50 -7.49
C VAL A 54 19.69 30.44 -8.61
N ASN A 55 20.88 29.89 -8.34
CA ASN A 55 21.94 29.73 -9.33
C ASN A 55 21.51 28.83 -10.51
N HIS A 56 20.63 27.86 -10.27
CA HIS A 56 20.07 27.00 -11.32
C HIS A 56 18.81 27.57 -11.98
N GLY A 57 18.34 28.75 -11.60
CA GLY A 57 17.11 29.34 -12.13
C GLY A 57 15.84 28.58 -11.71
N TYR A 58 15.84 27.94 -10.55
CA TYR A 58 14.67 27.25 -9.99
C TYR A 58 13.83 28.17 -9.11
N GLN A 59 14.48 29.21 -8.54
CA GLN A 59 13.87 30.24 -7.72
C GLN A 59 14.27 31.62 -8.23
N LEU A 60 13.34 32.57 -8.18
CA LEU A 60 13.59 33.98 -8.46
C LEU A 60 13.54 34.79 -7.16
N PRO A 61 14.66 35.38 -6.70
CA PRO A 61 14.66 36.20 -5.50
C PRO A 61 14.08 37.59 -5.79
N LEU A 62 13.16 38.05 -4.94
CA LEU A 62 12.51 39.35 -5.00
C LEU A 62 12.66 40.06 -3.65
N LEU A 63 12.73 41.38 -3.66
CA LEU A 63 12.63 42.13 -2.41
C LEU A 63 11.18 42.03 -1.85
N PRO A 64 10.96 41.95 -0.54
CA PRO A 64 9.63 41.79 0.05
C PRO A 64 8.58 42.80 -0.44
N ARG A 65 9.01 44.06 -0.67
CA ARG A 65 8.13 45.11 -1.21
C ARG A 65 7.55 44.77 -2.59
N HIS A 66 8.27 44.00 -3.42
CA HIS A 66 7.83 43.64 -4.77
C HIS A 66 6.76 42.54 -4.73
N ALA A 67 6.78 41.66 -3.73
CA ALA A 67 5.77 40.61 -3.59
C ALA A 67 4.34 41.17 -3.43
N LEU A 68 4.20 42.32 -2.77
CA LEU A 68 2.91 42.98 -2.60
C LEU A 68 2.36 43.60 -3.90
N LEU A 69 3.20 43.79 -4.91
CA LEU A 69 2.83 44.36 -6.21
C LEU A 69 2.47 43.27 -7.24
N LEU A 70 2.77 42.02 -6.95
CA LEU A 70 2.47 40.92 -7.86
C LEU A 70 0.98 40.54 -7.81
N PRO A 71 0.32 40.37 -8.95
CA PRO A 71 -1.04 39.84 -8.98
C PRO A 71 -1.05 38.41 -8.40
N ASP A 72 -2.14 38.03 -7.78
CA ASP A 72 -2.39 36.68 -7.24
C ASP A 72 -1.31 36.16 -6.26
N ALA A 73 -0.39 37.01 -5.79
CA ALA A 73 0.71 36.63 -4.92
C ALA A 73 0.24 36.00 -3.61
N ARG A 74 0.78 34.84 -3.26
CA ARG A 74 0.58 34.12 -1.99
C ARG A 74 1.92 33.59 -1.47
N ALA A 75 2.10 33.59 -0.14
CA ALA A 75 3.31 33.09 0.49
C ALA A 75 2.99 32.01 1.52
N SER A 76 3.77 30.94 1.51
CA SER A 76 3.68 29.82 2.44
C SER A 76 4.95 29.72 3.27
N PRO A 77 4.89 29.25 4.53
CA PRO A 77 6.06 29.08 5.35
C PRO A 77 6.92 27.91 4.87
N LEU A 78 8.23 28.01 5.13
CA LEU A 78 9.16 26.90 4.99
C LEU A 78 9.22 26.07 6.27
N GLY A 79 9.37 24.77 6.11
CA GLY A 79 9.75 23.83 7.15
C GLY A 79 11.03 23.07 6.74
N VAL A 80 11.68 22.44 7.73
CA VAL A 80 12.80 21.52 7.47
C VAL A 80 12.49 20.20 8.15
N ALA A 81 12.55 19.11 7.35
CA ALA A 81 12.45 17.75 7.84
C ALA A 81 13.76 17.01 7.62
N SER A 82 14.33 16.44 8.69
CA SER A 82 15.50 15.60 8.61
C SER A 82 15.13 14.18 8.20
N GLN A 83 15.86 13.61 7.25
CA GLN A 83 15.67 12.26 6.73
C GLN A 83 17.02 11.57 6.60
N PHE A 84 17.03 10.23 6.74
CA PHE A 84 18.22 9.45 6.42
C PHE A 84 18.35 9.29 4.90
N SER A 85 19.55 9.46 4.40
CA SER A 85 19.91 9.29 2.99
C SER A 85 21.26 8.57 2.89
N ILE A 86 21.54 8.00 1.71
CA ILE A 86 22.83 7.38 1.42
C ILE A 86 23.76 8.44 0.84
N ASN A 87 24.97 8.53 1.37
CA ASN A 87 26.04 9.39 0.84
C ASN A 87 26.78 8.72 -0.32
N ASP A 88 27.74 9.43 -0.90
CA ASP A 88 28.52 9.00 -2.06
C ASP A 88 29.37 7.74 -1.81
N THR A 89 29.63 7.42 -0.54
CA THR A 89 30.39 6.22 -0.12
C THR A 89 29.49 5.07 0.32
N GLY A 90 28.16 5.21 0.16
CA GLY A 90 27.17 4.21 0.59
C GLY A 90 26.84 4.26 2.09
N GLY A 91 27.40 5.20 2.85
CA GLY A 91 27.09 5.41 4.26
C GLY A 91 25.76 6.13 4.48
N ILE A 92 25.11 5.85 5.60
CA ILE A 92 23.85 6.51 5.97
C ILE A 92 24.16 7.83 6.65
N ILE A 93 23.62 8.91 6.10
CA ILE A 93 23.73 10.25 6.66
C ILE A 93 22.36 10.86 6.90
N GLU A 94 22.25 11.73 7.89
CA GLU A 94 21.08 12.58 8.04
C GLU A 94 21.12 13.70 7.01
N LYS A 95 20.03 13.88 6.27
CA LYS A 95 19.85 14.92 5.26
C LYS A 95 18.62 15.74 5.54
N ASP A 96 18.79 17.04 5.61
CA ASP A 96 17.70 17.98 5.74
C ASP A 96 17.00 18.21 4.39
N ARG A 97 15.68 18.17 4.39
CA ARG A 97 14.84 18.57 3.26
C ARG A 97 14.06 19.83 3.60
N VAL A 98 14.20 20.83 2.76
CA VAL A 98 13.36 22.04 2.82
C VAL A 98 12.00 21.72 2.23
N ILE A 99 10.95 22.01 2.98
CA ILE A 99 9.55 21.77 2.62
C ILE A 99 8.84 23.11 2.48
N HIS A 100 8.12 23.31 1.38
CA HIS A 100 7.17 24.40 1.23
C HIS A 100 5.83 23.95 1.79
N ASP A 101 5.36 24.57 2.87
CA ASP A 101 4.10 24.15 3.48
C ASP A 101 2.89 24.84 2.81
N LEU A 102 2.55 24.37 1.61
CA LEU A 102 1.38 24.82 0.86
C LEU A 102 0.04 24.36 1.49
N SER A 103 0.10 23.57 2.57
CA SER A 103 -1.07 23.20 3.37
C SER A 103 -1.31 24.14 4.55
N HIS A 104 -0.43 25.12 4.77
CA HIS A 104 -0.62 26.11 5.81
C HIS A 104 -1.78 27.05 5.47
N GLU A 105 -2.74 27.16 6.37
CA GLU A 105 -3.93 28.00 6.20
C GLU A 105 -3.60 29.50 6.27
N GLY A 106 -4.21 30.30 5.41
CA GLY A 106 -4.17 31.75 5.47
C GLY A 106 -4.81 32.27 6.76
N GLU A 107 -4.28 33.33 7.33
CA GLU A 107 -4.79 33.86 8.62
C GLU A 107 -6.15 34.54 8.48
N VAL A 108 -6.44 35.08 7.31
CA VAL A 108 -7.71 35.78 6.99
C VAL A 108 -8.69 34.81 6.32
N SER A 109 -8.25 34.14 5.24
CA SER A 109 -9.10 33.23 4.47
C SER A 109 -9.44 31.94 5.16
N LYS A 110 -8.58 31.45 6.07
CA LYS A 110 -8.60 30.09 6.63
C LYS A 110 -8.46 28.99 5.58
N GLU A 111 -7.99 29.34 4.38
CA GLU A 111 -7.77 28.43 3.26
C GLU A 111 -6.28 28.30 2.95
N SER A 112 -5.81 27.07 2.73
CA SER A 112 -4.47 26.82 2.23
C SER A 112 -4.47 26.69 0.70
N ILE A 113 -3.29 26.78 0.07
CA ILE A 113 -3.19 26.56 -1.38
C ILE A 113 -3.66 25.15 -1.72
N ASN A 114 -3.21 24.14 -0.96
CA ASN A 114 -3.58 22.75 -1.18
C ASN A 114 -5.06 22.44 -0.92
N SER A 115 -5.72 23.10 0.07
CA SER A 115 -7.15 22.90 0.34
C SER A 115 -8.05 23.45 -0.77
N MET A 116 -7.61 24.53 -1.41
CA MET A 116 -8.35 25.17 -2.50
C MET A 116 -8.29 24.38 -3.82
N ILE A 117 -7.24 23.55 -4.04
CA ILE A 117 -7.06 22.83 -5.30
C ILE A 117 -8.23 21.87 -5.55
N ASP A 118 -8.79 21.98 -6.75
CA ASP A 118 -9.84 21.11 -7.26
C ASP A 118 -9.31 19.70 -7.53
N ASP A 119 -9.89 18.70 -6.84
CA ASP A 119 -9.50 17.30 -6.98
C ASP A 119 -9.82 16.74 -8.38
N ASP A 120 -10.89 17.21 -9.00
CA ASP A 120 -11.26 16.78 -10.36
C ASP A 120 -10.23 17.25 -11.40
N SER A 121 -9.55 18.37 -11.15
CA SER A 121 -8.46 18.86 -12.01
C SER A 121 -7.24 17.93 -12.02
N LEU A 122 -7.09 17.04 -11.02
CA LEU A 122 -5.99 16.09 -10.90
C LEU A 122 -6.28 14.74 -11.57
N SER A 123 -7.49 14.57 -12.13
CA SER A 123 -7.94 13.30 -12.74
C SER A 123 -7.16 12.88 -13.99
N HIS A 124 -6.41 13.80 -14.61
CA HIS A 124 -5.60 13.53 -15.80
C HIS A 124 -4.44 12.54 -15.58
N CYS A 125 -4.00 12.35 -14.36
CA CYS A 125 -3.00 11.36 -13.96
C CYS A 125 -3.34 10.83 -12.56
N PRO A 126 -4.24 9.85 -12.46
CA PRO A 126 -4.63 9.30 -11.16
C PRO A 126 -3.43 8.62 -10.51
N LEU A 127 -3.05 9.08 -9.31
CA LEU A 127 -1.99 8.46 -8.53
C LEU A 127 -2.55 7.38 -7.61
N VAL A 128 -2.03 6.17 -7.76
CA VAL A 128 -2.36 5.04 -6.88
C VAL A 128 -1.07 4.59 -6.18
N TYR A 129 -0.93 4.99 -4.93
CA TYR A 129 0.23 4.62 -4.11
C TYR A 129 0.15 3.19 -3.60
N GLY A 130 1.34 2.56 -3.43
CA GLY A 130 1.48 1.22 -2.83
C GLY A 130 1.49 0.07 -3.84
N HIS A 131 1.10 0.27 -5.08
CA HIS A 131 1.06 -0.80 -6.08
C HIS A 131 2.44 -1.19 -6.62
N MET A 132 3.42 -0.28 -6.63
CA MET A 132 4.74 -0.55 -7.18
C MET A 132 5.44 -1.72 -6.44
N HIS A 133 5.38 -1.76 -5.10
CA HIS A 133 5.88 -2.91 -4.35
C HIS A 133 5.26 -4.22 -4.81
N SER A 134 3.93 -4.24 -4.92
CA SER A 134 3.20 -5.43 -5.36
C SER A 134 3.61 -5.83 -6.78
N ARG A 135 3.68 -4.88 -7.73
CA ARG A 135 4.12 -5.15 -9.10
C ARG A 135 5.53 -5.72 -9.14
N CYS A 136 6.50 -5.11 -8.45
CA CYS A 136 7.88 -5.58 -8.41
C CYS A 136 7.97 -7.00 -7.83
N VAL A 137 7.27 -7.29 -6.73
CA VAL A 137 7.28 -8.61 -6.11
C VAL A 137 6.66 -9.66 -7.04
N HIS A 138 5.51 -9.36 -7.66
CA HIS A 138 4.89 -10.26 -8.62
C HIS A 138 5.78 -10.53 -9.83
N TYR A 139 6.43 -9.47 -10.36
CA TYR A 139 7.34 -9.60 -11.49
C TYR A 139 8.55 -10.50 -11.15
N ILE A 140 9.16 -10.30 -9.98
CA ILE A 140 10.29 -11.12 -9.51
C ILE A 140 9.87 -12.58 -9.35
N VAL A 141 8.71 -12.85 -8.73
CA VAL A 141 8.21 -14.22 -8.53
C VAL A 141 7.86 -14.86 -9.87
N ALA A 142 7.17 -14.16 -10.77
CA ALA A 142 6.84 -14.65 -12.11
C ALA A 142 8.12 -14.94 -12.93
N THR A 143 9.11 -14.06 -12.86
CA THR A 143 10.40 -14.26 -13.52
C THR A 143 11.11 -15.50 -12.97
N ARG A 144 11.13 -15.72 -11.66
CA ARG A 144 11.71 -16.92 -11.05
C ARG A 144 10.93 -18.17 -11.43
N TYR A 145 9.60 -18.09 -11.54
CA TYR A 145 8.78 -19.23 -11.95
C TYR A 145 9.08 -19.65 -13.41
N LEU A 146 9.24 -18.65 -14.29
CA LEU A 146 9.56 -18.90 -15.71
C LEU A 146 11.03 -19.31 -15.94
N TYR A 147 11.95 -18.71 -15.17
CA TYR A 147 13.40 -18.96 -15.26
C TYR A 147 13.95 -19.46 -13.91
N PRO A 148 13.63 -20.70 -13.48
CA PRO A 148 13.91 -21.17 -12.12
C PRO A 148 15.40 -21.26 -11.79
N GLN A 149 16.27 -21.40 -12.78
CA GLN A 149 17.72 -21.50 -12.62
C GLN A 149 18.46 -20.19 -12.88
N ALA A 150 17.78 -19.17 -13.42
CA ALA A 150 18.42 -17.88 -13.68
C ALA A 150 18.50 -17.03 -12.41
N ARG A 151 19.60 -16.30 -12.26
CA ARG A 151 19.67 -15.21 -11.28
C ARG A 151 18.75 -14.08 -11.74
N ILE A 152 18.09 -13.42 -10.80
CA ILE A 152 17.31 -12.21 -11.08
C ILE A 152 18.09 -11.04 -10.52
N LEU A 153 18.43 -10.12 -11.38
CA LEU A 153 19.19 -8.93 -11.05
C LEU A 153 18.27 -7.71 -10.98
N GLY A 154 18.57 -6.81 -10.08
CA GLY A 154 17.89 -5.52 -9.98
C GLY A 154 18.87 -4.36 -9.93
N SER A 155 18.44 -3.20 -10.40
CA SER A 155 19.13 -1.92 -10.28
C SER A 155 18.14 -0.80 -10.05
N LYS A 156 18.64 0.41 -9.80
CA LYS A 156 17.79 1.58 -9.60
C LYS A 156 18.41 2.83 -10.21
N ALA A 157 17.63 3.57 -10.98
CA ALA A 157 17.97 4.90 -11.43
C ALA A 157 17.11 5.95 -10.71
N ASP A 158 17.68 7.12 -10.44
CA ASP A 158 17.03 8.19 -9.68
C ASP A 158 17.31 9.53 -10.36
N TYR A 159 16.27 10.35 -10.51
CA TYR A 159 16.40 11.69 -11.03
C TYR A 159 17.12 12.61 -10.03
N LYS A 160 18.03 13.43 -10.53
CA LYS A 160 18.58 14.55 -9.76
C LYS A 160 17.53 15.65 -9.69
N SER A 161 17.01 15.93 -8.48
CA SER A 161 16.05 17.01 -8.26
C SER A 161 14.80 16.91 -9.17
N ALA A 162 14.12 15.77 -9.18
CA ALA A 162 13.01 15.42 -10.08
C ALA A 162 12.00 16.56 -10.27
N TYR A 163 11.39 17.06 -9.19
CA TYR A 163 10.41 18.14 -9.26
C TYR A 163 10.96 19.45 -9.88
N ARG A 164 12.25 19.71 -9.76
CA ARG A 164 12.89 20.89 -10.36
C ARG A 164 13.05 20.80 -11.88
N ARG A 165 12.66 19.67 -12.49
CA ARG A 165 12.64 19.49 -13.95
C ARG A 165 11.40 20.06 -14.61
N GLN A 166 10.30 20.19 -13.87
CA GLN A 166 9.01 20.69 -14.37
C GLN A 166 8.75 22.13 -13.94
N HIS A 167 8.32 22.96 -14.90
CA HIS A 167 7.96 24.35 -14.65
C HIS A 167 6.61 24.49 -13.95
N LEU A 168 6.50 25.51 -13.11
CA LEU A 168 5.21 26.09 -12.74
C LEU A 168 4.78 27.10 -13.82
N SER A 169 3.49 27.26 -14.05
CA SER A 169 2.97 28.43 -14.77
C SER A 169 3.28 29.70 -13.98
N SER A 170 3.26 30.86 -14.63
CA SER A 170 3.50 32.14 -13.94
C SER A 170 2.56 32.34 -12.77
N LYS A 171 1.28 32.00 -12.94
CA LYS A 171 0.26 32.09 -11.89
C LYS A 171 0.56 31.15 -10.72
N ALA A 172 0.84 29.88 -10.97
CA ALA A 172 1.20 28.92 -9.92
C ALA A 172 2.50 29.33 -9.22
N SER A 173 3.44 29.97 -9.93
CA SER A 173 4.65 30.52 -9.33
C SER A 173 4.30 31.65 -8.33
N PHE A 174 3.39 32.56 -8.67
CA PHE A 174 2.94 33.61 -7.73
C PHE A 174 2.26 33.05 -6.49
N HIS A 175 1.62 31.90 -6.59
CA HIS A 175 1.03 31.20 -5.44
C HIS A 175 2.08 30.42 -4.61
N SER A 176 3.28 30.18 -5.14
CA SER A 176 4.30 29.32 -4.51
C SER A 176 5.48 30.14 -3.98
N MET A 177 5.21 31.32 -3.40
CA MET A 177 6.27 32.13 -2.81
C MET A 177 6.60 31.68 -1.39
N THR A 178 7.87 31.86 -1.02
CA THR A 178 8.38 31.59 0.30
C THR A 178 9.33 32.71 0.75
N GLN A 179 9.67 32.78 2.02
CA GLN A 179 10.56 33.80 2.56
C GLN A 179 11.84 33.16 3.07
N ALA A 180 13.00 33.67 2.69
CA ALA A 180 14.29 33.22 3.19
C ALA A 180 15.30 34.35 3.27
N THR A 181 16.23 34.23 4.21
CA THR A 181 17.43 35.10 4.26
C THR A 181 18.48 34.50 3.34
N LEU A 182 18.96 35.27 2.39
CA LEU A 182 20.08 34.96 1.52
C LEU A 182 21.12 36.07 1.61
N VAL A 183 22.38 35.71 1.81
CA VAL A 183 23.51 36.68 1.90
C VAL A 183 23.14 37.85 2.84
N GLN A 184 22.73 37.52 4.07
CA GLN A 184 22.35 38.45 5.14
C GLN A 184 21.14 39.37 4.84
N SER A 185 20.46 39.18 3.72
CA SER A 185 19.27 39.96 3.34
C SER A 185 18.05 39.06 3.21
N MET A 186 16.90 39.63 3.59
CA MET A 186 15.61 38.93 3.46
C MET A 186 15.08 39.05 2.02
N PHE A 187 14.74 37.92 1.43
CA PHE A 187 14.13 37.81 0.11
C PHE A 187 12.82 37.04 0.16
N ILE A 188 11.94 37.36 -0.77
CA ILE A 188 10.85 36.49 -1.18
C ILE A 188 11.33 35.69 -2.39
N LEU A 189 11.20 34.38 -2.29
CA LEU A 189 11.60 33.44 -3.35
C LEU A 189 10.36 32.98 -4.10
N LEU A 190 10.32 33.29 -5.37
CA LEU A 190 9.29 32.85 -6.30
C LEU A 190 9.71 31.51 -6.90
N ALA A 191 8.98 30.44 -6.57
CA ALA A 191 9.28 29.13 -7.12
C ALA A 191 8.90 29.07 -8.60
N LEU A 192 9.87 28.78 -9.48
CA LEU A 192 9.67 28.61 -10.92
C LEU A 192 9.49 27.14 -11.33
N ARG A 193 9.67 26.21 -10.39
CA ARG A 193 9.63 24.76 -10.57
C ARG A 193 8.74 24.13 -9.50
N LEU A 194 8.27 22.91 -9.76
CA LEU A 194 7.50 22.15 -8.78
C LEU A 194 8.17 22.14 -7.41
N THR A 195 7.38 22.25 -6.35
CA THR A 195 7.86 22.33 -4.97
C THR A 195 7.49 21.08 -4.16
N PHE A 196 8.34 20.72 -3.19
CA PHE A 196 7.95 19.74 -2.19
C PHE A 196 6.90 20.34 -1.26
N GLY A 197 5.69 19.74 -1.25
CA GLY A 197 4.55 20.18 -0.46
C GLY A 197 3.33 20.62 -1.30
N GLY A 198 3.48 20.81 -2.63
CA GLY A 198 2.37 21.10 -3.53
C GLY A 198 1.55 19.84 -3.84
N LYS A 199 0.22 19.87 -3.63
CA LYS A 199 -0.70 18.77 -3.90
C LYS A 199 -0.69 18.33 -5.37
N VAL A 200 -0.54 19.27 -6.30
CA VAL A 200 -0.51 19.01 -7.75
C VAL A 200 0.83 18.40 -8.20
N CYS A 201 1.92 18.67 -7.47
CA CYS A 201 3.26 18.36 -7.94
C CYS A 201 3.52 16.87 -8.23
N PRO A 202 3.09 15.91 -7.41
CA PRO A 202 3.23 14.49 -7.73
C PRO A 202 2.48 14.08 -9.00
N PHE A 203 1.27 14.59 -9.21
CA PHE A 203 0.43 14.28 -10.37
C PHE A 203 1.09 14.74 -11.67
N ASP A 204 1.50 16.00 -11.73
CA ASP A 204 2.13 16.54 -12.94
C ASP A 204 3.49 15.94 -13.20
N TRP A 205 4.27 15.65 -12.14
CA TRP A 205 5.54 14.93 -12.31
C TRP A 205 5.32 13.53 -12.89
N CYS A 206 4.32 12.78 -12.42
CA CYS A 206 4.03 11.45 -12.95
C CYS A 206 3.60 11.46 -14.41
N THR A 207 3.02 12.56 -14.94
CA THR A 207 2.77 12.69 -16.39
C THR A 207 4.05 12.70 -17.22
N ILE A 208 5.20 12.93 -16.59
CA ILE A 208 6.52 12.92 -17.22
C ILE A 208 7.24 11.60 -16.93
N SER A 209 7.29 11.17 -15.67
CA SER A 209 8.05 9.98 -15.28
C SER A 209 7.44 8.68 -15.78
N GLU A 210 6.11 8.57 -15.87
CA GLU A 210 5.45 7.37 -16.41
C GLU A 210 5.83 7.08 -17.88
N PRO A 211 5.76 8.04 -18.82
CA PRO A 211 6.24 7.82 -20.18
C PRO A 211 7.73 7.46 -20.28
N VAL A 212 8.56 7.91 -19.34
CA VAL A 212 9.98 7.51 -19.30
C VAL A 212 10.14 6.06 -18.91
N VAL A 213 9.32 5.57 -17.98
CA VAL A 213 9.28 4.14 -17.64
C VAL A 213 8.77 3.31 -18.82
N ASP A 214 7.74 3.81 -19.56
CA ASP A 214 7.24 3.13 -20.76
C ASP A 214 8.33 3.06 -21.85
N LEU A 215 9.08 4.15 -22.06
CA LEU A 215 10.22 4.16 -22.97
C LEU A 215 11.31 3.17 -22.55
N ALA A 216 11.62 3.09 -21.24
CA ALA A 216 12.61 2.15 -20.73
C ALA A 216 12.19 0.69 -20.99
N ASN A 217 10.90 0.38 -20.82
CA ASN A 217 10.36 -0.94 -21.14
C ASN A 217 10.39 -1.21 -22.66
N ALA A 218 10.04 -0.21 -23.48
CA ALA A 218 10.13 -0.34 -24.94
C ALA A 218 11.57 -0.56 -25.42
N LEU A 219 12.57 0.05 -24.76
CA LEU A 219 13.98 -0.23 -25.03
C LEU A 219 14.37 -1.67 -24.68
N LEU A 220 13.89 -2.18 -23.53
CA LEU A 220 14.12 -3.57 -23.13
C LEU A 220 13.53 -4.56 -24.15
N ASP A 221 12.32 -4.32 -24.62
CA ASP A 221 11.60 -5.19 -25.54
C ASP A 221 12.04 -5.01 -27.01
N CYS A 222 12.93 -4.06 -27.31
CA CYS A 222 13.43 -3.82 -28.65
C CYS A 222 14.63 -4.73 -28.97
N ASP A 223 14.45 -5.74 -29.81
CA ASP A 223 15.50 -6.70 -30.17
C ASP A 223 16.71 -6.04 -30.83
N SER A 224 16.47 -5.04 -31.68
CA SER A 224 17.52 -4.34 -32.41
C SER A 224 18.29 -3.30 -31.59
N TRP A 225 17.84 -3.01 -30.34
CA TRP A 225 18.51 -2.04 -29.49
C TRP A 225 19.77 -2.63 -28.85
N ASP A 226 20.88 -1.96 -29.08
CA ASP A 226 22.15 -2.21 -28.41
C ASP A 226 22.50 -1.02 -27.49
N PRO A 227 22.61 -1.24 -26.17
CA PRO A 227 22.98 -0.18 -25.22
C PRO A 227 24.31 0.53 -25.54
N SER A 228 25.25 -0.16 -26.20
CA SER A 228 26.54 0.44 -26.61
C SER A 228 26.41 1.47 -27.73
N SER A 229 25.29 1.44 -28.49
CA SER A 229 25.03 2.39 -29.57
C SER A 229 24.57 3.78 -29.07
N ILE A 230 24.16 3.89 -27.81
CA ILE A 230 23.72 5.14 -27.20
C ILE A 230 24.72 5.54 -26.12
N HIS A 231 25.44 6.62 -26.37
CA HIS A 231 26.42 7.13 -25.42
C HIS A 231 25.74 7.92 -24.31
N SER A 232 25.92 7.48 -23.04
CA SER A 232 25.50 8.22 -21.87
C SER A 232 26.72 8.73 -21.09
N PRO A 233 26.81 10.03 -20.77
CA PRO A 233 27.91 10.56 -19.97
C PRO A 233 27.98 9.99 -18.56
N SER A 234 26.89 9.36 -18.08
CA SER A 234 26.81 8.75 -16.74
C SER A 234 27.09 7.24 -16.74
N GLN A 235 27.32 6.61 -17.88
CA GLN A 235 27.52 5.15 -17.96
C GLN A 235 28.73 4.68 -17.16
N HIS A 236 29.80 5.47 -17.11
CA HIS A 236 31.01 5.17 -16.32
C HIS A 236 30.78 5.15 -14.81
N LEU A 237 29.65 5.71 -14.32
CA LEU A 237 29.28 5.72 -12.90
C LEU A 237 28.59 4.44 -12.47
N VAL A 238 28.08 3.63 -13.41
CA VAL A 238 27.34 2.41 -13.09
C VAL A 238 28.30 1.37 -12.52
N PRO A 239 28.11 0.89 -11.28
CA PRO A 239 28.99 -0.10 -10.68
C PRO A 239 28.91 -1.46 -11.40
N ALA A 240 29.96 -2.25 -11.24
CA ALA A 240 29.94 -3.65 -11.69
C ALA A 240 28.84 -4.47 -11.00
N THR A 241 28.35 -5.47 -11.71
CA THR A 241 27.30 -6.39 -11.19
C THR A 241 27.79 -7.08 -9.90
N LYS A 242 26.92 -7.10 -8.89
CA LYS A 242 27.19 -7.75 -7.60
C LYS A 242 26.29 -8.96 -7.43
N TYR A 243 26.90 -10.11 -7.26
CA TYR A 243 26.21 -11.37 -7.00
C TYR A 243 26.27 -11.74 -5.52
N LEU A 244 25.22 -12.39 -5.03
CA LEU A 244 25.26 -13.07 -3.75
C LEU A 244 26.05 -14.39 -3.88
N PRO A 245 26.60 -14.91 -2.77
CA PRO A 245 27.35 -16.16 -2.78
C PRO A 245 26.51 -17.33 -3.30
N ASP A 246 27.12 -18.21 -4.10
CA ASP A 246 26.43 -19.39 -4.66
C ASP A 246 26.05 -20.43 -3.57
N SER A 247 26.60 -20.30 -2.38
CA SER A 247 26.19 -21.09 -1.20
C SER A 247 24.75 -20.79 -0.75
N ILE A 248 24.19 -19.65 -1.15
CA ILE A 248 22.76 -19.35 -0.93
C ILE A 248 21.96 -19.95 -2.09
N PRO A 249 21.08 -20.93 -1.86
CA PRO A 249 20.32 -21.55 -2.93
C PRO A 249 19.31 -20.56 -3.54
N LEU A 250 18.97 -20.79 -4.80
CA LEU A 250 17.88 -20.07 -5.46
C LEU A 250 16.55 -20.56 -4.91
N ALA A 251 15.80 -19.67 -4.26
CA ALA A 251 14.47 -20.02 -3.75
C ALA A 251 13.50 -20.27 -4.92
N ALA A 252 12.68 -21.32 -4.77
CA ALA A 252 11.66 -21.67 -5.74
C ALA A 252 10.48 -20.70 -5.67
N ALA A 253 9.99 -20.29 -6.83
CA ALA A 253 8.76 -19.55 -6.95
C ALA A 253 7.56 -20.49 -7.01
N ARG A 254 6.42 -20.02 -6.52
CA ARG A 254 5.13 -20.70 -6.62
C ARG A 254 4.31 -20.08 -7.77
N GLU A 255 3.41 -20.87 -8.36
CA GLU A 255 2.52 -20.42 -9.43
C GLU A 255 1.64 -19.25 -9.00
N LEU A 256 1.57 -18.23 -9.86
CA LEU A 256 0.73 -17.05 -9.66
C LEU A 256 -0.70 -17.29 -10.15
N LEU A 257 -1.67 -16.63 -9.53
CA LEU A 257 -3.06 -16.61 -10.01
C LEU A 257 -3.22 -15.67 -11.21
N VAL A 258 -2.45 -14.59 -11.23
CA VAL A 258 -2.51 -13.54 -12.24
C VAL A 258 -1.44 -13.74 -13.29
N ASP A 259 -1.75 -13.45 -14.54
CA ASP A 259 -0.78 -13.41 -15.61
C ASP A 259 0.06 -12.14 -15.50
N VAL A 260 1.36 -12.30 -15.29
CA VAL A 260 2.33 -11.22 -15.22
C VAL A 260 3.17 -11.23 -16.49
N PRO A 261 3.14 -10.17 -17.31
CA PRO A 261 3.95 -10.12 -18.52
C PRO A 261 5.44 -10.07 -18.15
N VAL A 262 6.14 -11.19 -18.33
CA VAL A 262 7.57 -11.31 -18.09
C VAL A 262 8.31 -11.18 -19.41
N SER A 263 9.22 -10.20 -19.49
CA SER A 263 10.17 -10.05 -20.58
C SER A 263 11.50 -10.73 -20.21
N GLU A 264 12.14 -11.39 -21.16
CA GLU A 264 13.47 -11.98 -20.98
C GLU A 264 14.55 -10.92 -20.71
N PHE A 265 14.33 -9.69 -21.16
CA PHE A 265 15.24 -8.55 -20.94
C PHE A 265 14.96 -7.80 -19.63
N GLY A 266 13.88 -8.11 -18.94
CA GLY A 266 13.53 -7.47 -17.69
C GLY A 266 12.41 -6.44 -17.82
N ARG A 267 12.15 -5.71 -16.73
CA ARG A 267 11.13 -4.68 -16.63
C ARG A 267 11.59 -3.54 -15.71
N VAL A 268 11.27 -2.33 -16.12
CA VAL A 268 11.37 -1.11 -15.29
C VAL A 268 10.00 -0.78 -14.72
N ASP A 269 9.94 -0.43 -13.45
CA ASP A 269 8.75 0.15 -12.81
C ASP A 269 9.06 1.56 -12.30
N GLY A 270 8.06 2.33 -11.89
CA GLY A 270 8.23 3.69 -11.43
C GLY A 270 7.47 4.00 -10.15
N TYR A 271 8.13 4.74 -9.27
CA TYR A 271 7.49 5.36 -8.11
C TYR A 271 7.97 6.81 -8.01
N ILE A 272 7.20 7.73 -8.55
CA ILE A 272 7.51 9.16 -8.64
C ILE A 272 8.85 9.39 -9.39
N ASP A 273 9.97 9.35 -8.69
CA ASP A 273 11.33 9.59 -9.20
C ASP A 273 12.26 8.38 -9.11
N ASP A 274 11.88 7.33 -8.38
CA ASP A 274 12.59 6.06 -8.31
C ASP A 274 12.18 5.13 -9.47
N LEU A 275 13.15 4.65 -10.24
CA LEU A 275 12.97 3.71 -11.34
C LEU A 275 13.69 2.39 -11.06
N PRO A 276 13.12 1.49 -10.24
CA PRO A 276 13.67 0.16 -10.05
C PRO A 276 13.49 -0.69 -11.31
N THR A 277 14.52 -1.48 -11.60
CA THR A 277 14.58 -2.38 -12.75
C THR A 277 14.88 -3.79 -12.26
N PHE A 278 14.17 -4.80 -12.77
CA PHE A 278 14.41 -6.21 -12.45
C PHE A 278 14.36 -7.06 -13.73
N GLY A 279 15.21 -8.09 -13.81
CA GLY A 279 15.19 -9.03 -14.93
C GLY A 279 16.08 -10.25 -14.72
N PRO A 280 15.89 -11.32 -15.53
CA PRO A 280 16.70 -12.51 -15.46
C PRO A 280 18.09 -12.29 -16.09
N ASP A 281 19.12 -12.87 -15.49
CA ASP A 281 20.48 -12.88 -16.02
C ASP A 281 20.69 -14.06 -16.98
N LEU A 282 20.28 -13.89 -18.23
CA LEU A 282 20.34 -14.94 -19.24
C LEU A 282 21.59 -14.87 -20.11
N SER A 283 22.11 -13.65 -20.35
CA SER A 283 23.32 -13.44 -21.15
C SER A 283 23.97 -12.09 -20.87
N PRO A 284 25.22 -11.84 -21.35
CA PRO A 284 25.84 -10.52 -21.26
C PRO A 284 25.01 -9.41 -21.92
N LEU A 285 24.33 -9.68 -23.02
CA LEU A 285 23.46 -8.70 -23.69
C LEU A 285 22.24 -8.35 -22.82
N HIS A 286 21.57 -9.34 -22.20
CA HIS A 286 20.45 -9.12 -21.28
C HIS A 286 20.90 -8.23 -20.12
N ARG A 287 22.06 -8.52 -19.51
CA ARG A 287 22.63 -7.65 -18.44
C ARG A 287 22.89 -6.23 -18.90
N SER A 288 23.48 -6.06 -20.10
CA SER A 288 23.77 -4.72 -20.62
C SER A 288 22.49 -3.91 -20.85
N LYS A 289 21.46 -4.53 -21.45
CA LYS A 289 20.15 -3.91 -21.64
C LYS A 289 19.51 -3.56 -20.31
N LEU A 290 19.46 -4.52 -19.38
CA LEU A 290 18.87 -4.33 -18.05
C LEU A 290 19.55 -3.21 -17.25
N ALA A 291 20.88 -3.13 -17.29
CA ALA A 291 21.64 -2.10 -16.60
C ALA A 291 21.42 -0.70 -17.19
N ALA A 292 21.15 -0.61 -18.49
CA ALA A 292 21.14 0.65 -19.22
C ALA A 292 19.73 1.26 -19.38
N ALA A 293 18.68 0.45 -19.42
CA ALA A 293 17.34 0.87 -19.87
C ALA A 293 16.79 2.09 -19.13
N SER A 294 16.80 2.09 -17.81
CA SER A 294 16.22 3.17 -17.02
C SER A 294 17.00 4.49 -17.15
N PHE A 295 18.34 4.47 -17.03
CA PHE A 295 19.11 5.70 -17.11
C PHE A 295 19.21 6.23 -18.56
N LEU A 296 19.21 5.37 -19.57
CA LEU A 296 19.17 5.81 -20.97
C LEU A 296 17.81 6.42 -21.32
N ALA A 297 16.70 5.86 -20.84
CA ALA A 297 15.39 6.47 -21.03
C ALA A 297 15.31 7.88 -20.43
N ILE A 298 15.91 8.09 -19.26
CA ILE A 298 16.05 9.43 -18.66
C ILE A 298 16.86 10.35 -19.55
N HIS A 299 17.98 9.89 -20.11
CA HIS A 299 18.83 10.72 -20.98
C HIS A 299 18.17 11.01 -22.34
N ILE A 300 17.49 10.05 -22.94
CA ILE A 300 16.78 10.23 -24.23
C ILE A 300 15.67 11.29 -24.10
N THR A 301 14.95 11.28 -22.97
CA THR A 301 13.83 12.21 -22.74
C THR A 301 14.26 13.55 -22.17
N GLY A 302 15.41 13.59 -21.52
CA GLY A 302 15.97 14.78 -20.93
C GLY A 302 16.97 15.48 -21.83
N ARG A 303 17.08 16.79 -21.68
CA ARG A 303 18.11 17.58 -22.36
C ARG A 303 19.39 17.57 -21.53
N ASP A 304 20.49 17.20 -22.15
CA ASP A 304 21.81 17.29 -21.55
C ASP A 304 22.20 18.71 -21.12
N VAL A 305 23.14 18.78 -20.18
CA VAL A 305 23.77 20.03 -19.75
C VAL A 305 24.52 20.64 -20.92
N SER A 306 24.31 21.93 -21.18
CA SER A 306 24.97 22.67 -22.25
C SER A 306 25.65 23.92 -21.69
N SER A 307 26.82 24.26 -22.21
CA SER A 307 27.50 25.52 -21.92
C SER A 307 26.74 26.75 -22.44
N LEU A 308 25.77 26.55 -23.32
CA LEU A 308 24.89 27.60 -23.85
C LEU A 308 23.64 27.83 -22.97
N ASP A 309 23.47 27.08 -21.90
CA ASP A 309 22.35 27.30 -20.99
C ASP A 309 22.54 28.63 -20.24
N LEU A 310 21.50 29.45 -20.21
CA LEU A 310 21.49 30.73 -19.50
C LEU A 310 21.77 30.57 -18.00
N PHE A 311 21.26 29.49 -17.43
CA PHE A 311 21.55 29.08 -16.06
C PHE A 311 22.22 27.70 -16.06
N PRO A 312 23.22 27.43 -15.18
CA PRO A 312 23.85 26.12 -15.08
C PRO A 312 22.81 25.06 -14.74
N ARG A 313 22.67 24.04 -15.57
CA ARG A 313 21.76 22.93 -15.31
C ARG A 313 22.43 21.87 -14.44
N GLN A 314 21.66 21.25 -13.59
CA GLN A 314 22.08 20.03 -12.90
C GLN A 314 22.03 18.82 -13.86
N SER A 315 22.89 17.84 -13.67
CA SER A 315 22.79 16.56 -14.38
C SER A 315 21.41 15.92 -14.17
N LEU A 316 20.92 15.16 -15.15
CA LEU A 316 19.61 14.53 -15.10
C LEU A 316 19.54 13.46 -14.01
N LEU A 317 20.62 12.71 -13.84
CA LEU A 317 20.74 11.61 -12.88
C LEU A 317 21.38 12.07 -11.57
N ALA A 318 20.99 11.46 -10.49
CA ALA A 318 21.66 11.57 -9.20
C ALA A 318 22.93 10.72 -9.21
N SER A 319 24.05 11.31 -9.66
CA SER A 319 25.33 10.61 -9.91
C SER A 319 25.79 9.76 -8.74
N ASN A 320 25.66 10.28 -7.51
CA ASN A 320 26.04 9.58 -6.29
C ASN A 320 25.17 8.34 -6.03
N LYS A 321 23.87 8.46 -6.24
CA LYS A 321 22.95 7.33 -6.12
C LYS A 321 23.19 6.30 -7.23
N LEU A 322 23.45 6.76 -8.46
CA LEU A 322 23.77 5.87 -9.56
C LEU A 322 25.04 5.08 -9.27
N ALA A 323 26.08 5.72 -8.73
CA ALA A 323 27.32 5.05 -8.33
C ALA A 323 27.15 4.09 -7.15
N ALA A 324 26.18 4.32 -6.26
CA ALA A 324 25.92 3.46 -5.11
C ALA A 324 24.95 2.30 -5.42
N GLU A 325 23.87 2.57 -6.15
CA GLU A 325 22.71 1.70 -6.31
C GLU A 325 22.37 1.36 -7.78
N GLY A 326 23.03 2.00 -8.76
CA GLY A 326 22.74 1.79 -10.19
C GLY A 326 23.30 0.49 -10.76
N GLY A 327 24.19 -0.20 -10.04
CA GLY A 327 24.73 -1.49 -10.46
C GLY A 327 23.72 -2.61 -10.26
N LEU A 328 23.75 -3.55 -11.20
CA LEU A 328 22.93 -4.76 -11.09
C LEU A 328 23.33 -5.59 -9.87
N CYS A 329 22.36 -6.05 -9.09
CA CYS A 329 22.60 -6.89 -7.92
C CYS A 329 21.41 -7.80 -7.59
N GLU A 330 21.66 -8.87 -6.82
CA GLU A 330 20.63 -9.78 -6.31
C GLU A 330 19.99 -9.27 -4.99
N ALA A 331 20.53 -8.19 -4.41
CA ALA A 331 19.98 -7.57 -3.19
C ALA A 331 19.92 -6.05 -3.37
N LEU A 332 18.72 -5.49 -3.38
CA LEU A 332 18.46 -4.08 -3.70
C LEU A 332 17.46 -3.46 -2.71
N ILE A 333 17.74 -2.24 -2.24
CA ILE A 333 16.77 -1.48 -1.43
C ILE A 333 15.82 -0.71 -2.36
N VAL A 334 14.52 -1.06 -2.30
CA VAL A 334 13.44 -0.39 -3.03
C VAL A 334 12.41 0.15 -2.04
N LEU A 335 12.11 1.44 -2.10
CA LEU A 335 11.20 2.14 -1.18
C LEU A 335 11.43 1.81 0.30
N GLY A 336 12.70 1.61 0.65
CA GLY A 336 13.10 1.36 2.05
C GLY A 336 12.92 -0.07 2.53
N TRP A 337 12.70 -1.03 1.64
CA TRP A 337 12.73 -2.47 1.86
C TRP A 337 13.87 -3.12 1.10
N LEU A 338 14.55 -4.06 1.70
CA LEU A 338 15.60 -4.85 1.06
C LEU A 338 14.97 -6.04 0.34
N TYR A 339 15.05 -6.03 -0.98
CA TYR A 339 14.66 -7.15 -1.85
C TYR A 339 15.85 -8.07 -2.03
N ASN A 340 15.71 -9.33 -1.68
CA ASN A 340 16.66 -10.38 -2.00
C ASN A 340 16.03 -11.31 -3.03
N THR A 341 16.40 -11.12 -4.29
CA THR A 341 15.82 -11.89 -5.40
C THR A 341 16.28 -13.34 -5.40
N ARG A 342 17.43 -13.66 -4.81
CA ARG A 342 17.95 -15.02 -4.71
C ARG A 342 17.13 -15.86 -3.73
N ALA A 343 16.91 -15.34 -2.53
CA ALA A 343 16.11 -15.96 -1.48
C ALA A 343 14.60 -15.72 -1.66
N LEU A 344 14.18 -14.90 -2.63
CA LEU A 344 12.80 -14.43 -2.79
C LEU A 344 12.22 -13.86 -1.49
N THR A 345 12.94 -12.95 -0.84
CA THR A 345 12.50 -12.30 0.40
C THR A 345 12.51 -10.78 0.30
N VAL A 346 11.59 -10.18 1.04
CA VAL A 346 11.57 -8.73 1.32
C VAL A 346 11.83 -8.55 2.81
N SER A 347 12.84 -7.76 3.17
CA SER A 347 13.19 -7.56 4.58
C SER A 347 13.38 -6.10 4.93
N LEU A 348 13.25 -5.79 6.22
CA LEU A 348 13.52 -4.46 6.74
C LEU A 348 15.05 -4.29 6.91
N PRO A 349 15.66 -3.21 6.39
CA PRO A 349 17.09 -2.96 6.61
C PRO A 349 17.45 -2.86 8.08
N SER A 350 18.64 -3.37 8.47
CA SER A 350 19.07 -3.51 9.87
C SER A 350 19.01 -2.19 10.66
N HIS A 351 19.42 -1.08 10.07
CA HIS A 351 19.37 0.24 10.72
C HIS A 351 17.94 0.66 11.08
N LYS A 352 16.95 0.36 10.22
CA LYS A 352 15.54 0.63 10.50
C LYS A 352 15.02 -0.30 11.59
N HIS A 353 15.35 -1.59 11.51
CA HIS A 353 14.99 -2.57 12.53
C HIS A 353 15.44 -2.12 13.92
N ILE A 354 16.72 -1.80 14.09
CA ILE A 354 17.28 -1.35 15.36
C ILE A 354 16.58 -0.07 15.86
N ALA A 355 16.47 0.95 15.01
CA ALA A 355 15.86 2.22 15.40
C ALA A 355 14.38 2.10 15.76
N TRP A 356 13.63 1.24 15.08
CA TRP A 356 12.20 1.06 15.33
C TRP A 356 11.97 0.15 16.55
N LYS A 357 12.81 -0.87 16.72
CA LYS A 357 12.80 -1.75 17.90
C LYS A 357 13.02 -0.96 19.18
N ASN A 358 14.04 -0.10 19.19
CA ASN A 358 14.30 0.79 20.32
C ASN A 358 13.10 1.70 20.62
N SER A 359 12.53 2.35 19.59
CA SER A 359 11.35 3.21 19.79
C SER A 359 10.15 2.48 20.39
N ILE A 360 9.91 1.23 19.99
CA ILE A 360 8.83 0.40 20.55
C ILE A 360 9.17 -0.03 21.99
N THR A 361 10.39 -0.47 22.23
CA THR A 361 10.84 -0.90 23.57
C THR A 361 10.77 0.26 24.55
N ASP A 362 11.26 1.45 24.19
CA ASP A 362 11.18 2.64 25.03
C ASP A 362 9.73 3.01 25.35
N ALA A 363 8.81 2.84 24.38
CA ALA A 363 7.38 3.07 24.58
C ALA A 363 6.73 2.05 25.55
N ILE A 364 7.16 0.79 25.51
CA ILE A 364 6.70 -0.27 26.41
C ILE A 364 7.21 -0.03 27.83
N ASP A 365 8.50 0.28 27.98
CA ASP A 365 9.14 0.44 29.29
C ASP A 365 8.64 1.70 30.01
N SER A 366 8.58 2.83 29.30
CA SER A 366 8.07 4.09 29.85
C SER A 366 6.55 4.13 29.99
N LYS A 367 5.83 3.23 29.30
CA LYS A 367 4.35 3.21 29.16
C LYS A 367 3.77 4.54 28.71
N SER A 368 4.56 5.34 28.01
CA SER A 368 4.15 6.67 27.56
C SER A 368 5.04 7.19 26.41
N MET A 369 4.49 8.07 25.58
CA MET A 369 5.24 8.77 24.52
C MET A 369 4.80 10.24 24.42
N LEU A 370 5.64 11.07 23.82
CA LEU A 370 5.22 12.40 23.34
C LEU A 370 4.37 12.23 22.08
N PRO A 371 3.42 13.16 21.82
CA PRO A 371 2.60 13.11 20.59
C PRO A 371 3.43 13.02 19.30
N SER A 372 4.52 13.76 19.19
CA SER A 372 5.41 13.74 18.01
C SER A 372 6.18 12.42 17.85
N GLU A 373 6.56 11.78 18.96
CA GLU A 373 7.19 10.45 18.95
C GLU A 373 6.19 9.39 18.52
N LEU A 374 4.94 9.46 19.02
CA LEU A 374 3.87 8.55 18.64
C LEU A 374 3.49 8.70 17.16
N GLU A 375 3.42 9.93 16.64
CA GLU A 375 3.18 10.19 15.20
C GLU A 375 4.26 9.53 14.33
N THR A 376 5.51 9.72 14.72
CA THR A 376 6.66 9.10 14.04
C THR A 376 6.58 7.57 14.09
N LEU A 377 6.25 7.00 15.25
CA LEU A 377 6.09 5.56 15.41
C LEU A 377 4.93 5.03 14.54
N ILE A 378 3.77 5.68 14.55
CA ILE A 378 2.64 5.32 13.69
C ILE A 378 3.04 5.32 12.22
N GLY A 379 3.79 6.32 11.76
CA GLY A 379 4.30 6.39 10.38
C GLY A 379 5.20 5.19 10.04
N ARG A 380 6.13 4.82 10.93
CA ARG A 380 7.02 3.66 10.79
C ARG A 380 6.25 2.34 10.73
N LEU A 381 5.31 2.14 11.65
CA LEU A 381 4.48 0.94 11.70
C LEU A 381 3.52 0.84 10.52
N ASN A 382 3.01 1.98 10.02
CA ASN A 382 2.20 2.01 8.81
C ASN A 382 3.02 1.61 7.55
N HIS A 383 4.29 2.00 7.48
CA HIS A 383 5.20 1.53 6.43
C HIS A 383 5.39 0.01 6.51
N MET A 384 5.54 -0.56 7.71
CA MET A 384 5.57 -2.02 7.91
C MET A 384 4.27 -2.69 7.46
N ALA A 385 3.14 -2.12 7.84
CA ALA A 385 1.82 -2.65 7.50
C ALA A 385 1.49 -2.58 5.99
N SER A 386 2.28 -1.89 5.18
CA SER A 386 2.14 -1.92 3.72
C SER A 386 2.53 -3.28 3.13
N ILE A 387 3.45 -4.01 3.76
CA ILE A 387 3.87 -5.36 3.39
C ILE A 387 3.14 -6.40 4.26
N MET A 388 3.12 -6.20 5.59
CA MET A 388 2.48 -7.11 6.54
C MET A 388 1.04 -6.63 6.82
N THR A 389 0.13 -6.87 5.90
CA THR A 389 -1.23 -6.31 5.96
C THR A 389 -2.00 -6.70 7.22
N MET A 390 -1.78 -7.90 7.76
CA MET A 390 -2.39 -8.39 8.99
C MET A 390 -2.05 -7.54 10.23
N SER A 391 -0.94 -6.80 10.21
CA SER A 391 -0.54 -5.94 11.31
C SER A 391 -1.37 -4.64 11.42
N ARG A 392 -2.12 -4.27 10.39
CA ARG A 392 -2.92 -3.02 10.35
C ARG A 392 -3.93 -2.88 11.49
N HIS A 393 -4.48 -3.98 11.97
CA HIS A 393 -5.41 -3.99 13.12
C HIS A 393 -4.82 -3.26 14.34
N PHE A 394 -3.52 -3.45 14.57
CA PHE A 394 -2.85 -2.99 15.79
C PHE A 394 -2.35 -1.54 15.70
N LEU A 395 -2.64 -0.83 14.58
CA LEU A 395 -2.44 0.61 14.45
C LEU A 395 -3.60 1.44 14.98
N SER A 396 -4.80 0.89 15.02
CA SER A 396 -6.03 1.65 15.30
C SER A 396 -6.00 2.32 16.69
N ARG A 397 -5.50 1.61 17.72
CA ARG A 397 -5.38 2.18 19.07
C ARG A 397 -4.33 3.27 19.16
N LEU A 398 -3.17 3.08 18.54
CA LEU A 398 -2.11 4.09 18.52
C LEU A 398 -2.62 5.39 17.87
N ARG A 399 -3.37 5.27 16.76
CA ARG A 399 -4.01 6.40 16.09
C ARG A 399 -5.04 7.08 16.97
N TYR A 400 -5.88 6.31 17.67
CA TYR A 400 -6.86 6.84 18.61
C TYR A 400 -6.21 7.68 19.72
N TYR A 401 -5.13 7.19 20.35
CA TYR A 401 -4.39 7.96 21.35
C TYR A 401 -3.75 9.22 20.77
N PHE A 402 -3.20 9.12 19.56
CA PHE A 402 -2.63 10.26 18.86
C PHE A 402 -3.70 11.31 18.54
N ASP A 403 -4.86 10.92 18.04
CA ASP A 403 -5.94 11.85 17.71
C ASP A 403 -6.49 12.54 18.97
N LYS A 404 -6.62 11.82 20.07
CA LYS A 404 -6.97 12.42 21.37
C LYS A 404 -5.93 13.43 21.89
N SER A 405 -4.68 13.27 21.54
CA SER A 405 -3.62 14.21 21.95
C SER A 405 -3.67 15.54 21.21
N LYS A 406 -4.39 15.62 20.09
CA LYS A 406 -4.59 16.87 19.33
C LYS A 406 -5.59 17.84 19.98
N GLU A 407 -6.31 17.41 21.01
CA GLU A 407 -7.19 18.30 21.77
C GLU A 407 -6.40 19.50 22.34
N PRO A 408 -6.92 20.75 22.26
CA PRO A 408 -6.15 21.96 22.55
C PRO A 408 -5.42 21.97 23.90
N ASN A 409 -6.02 21.32 24.90
CA ASN A 409 -5.47 21.28 26.26
C ASN A 409 -4.45 20.16 26.51
N LYS A 410 -4.15 19.31 25.48
CA LYS A 410 -3.30 18.13 25.63
C LYS A 410 -2.08 18.11 24.71
N LYS A 411 -1.92 19.11 23.86
CA LYS A 411 -0.94 19.15 22.76
C LYS A 411 0.53 18.86 23.16
N TYR A 412 0.90 19.08 24.41
CA TYR A 412 2.28 18.89 24.92
C TYR A 412 2.36 17.87 26.05
N SER A 413 1.25 17.22 26.41
CA SER A 413 1.25 16.23 27.48
C SER A 413 1.74 14.88 26.95
N ARG A 414 2.45 14.12 27.78
CA ARG A 414 2.78 12.73 27.45
C ARG A 414 1.51 11.90 27.38
N ILE A 415 1.46 11.01 26.40
CA ILE A 415 0.37 10.07 26.18
C ILE A 415 0.73 8.80 26.97
N PHE A 416 -0.11 8.43 27.94
CA PHE A 416 0.07 7.21 28.72
C PHE A 416 -0.68 6.04 28.10
N PHE A 417 -0.02 4.88 28.06
CA PHE A 417 -0.55 3.68 27.43
C PHE A 417 -1.16 2.73 28.48
N ASN A 418 -2.31 2.16 28.13
CA ASN A 418 -2.92 1.09 28.90
C ASN A 418 -2.32 -0.29 28.55
N LYS A 419 -2.72 -1.31 29.32
CA LYS A 419 -2.23 -2.69 29.09
C LYS A 419 -2.50 -3.21 27.67
N SER A 420 -3.60 -2.81 27.05
CA SER A 420 -3.97 -3.27 25.69
C SER A 420 -3.05 -2.68 24.62
N VAL A 421 -2.65 -1.41 24.75
CA VAL A 421 -1.67 -0.79 23.84
C VAL A 421 -0.29 -1.42 24.01
N ILE A 422 0.13 -1.67 25.25
CA ILE A 422 1.39 -2.37 25.53
C ILE A 422 1.38 -3.79 24.90
N HIS A 423 0.25 -4.48 24.95
CA HIS A 423 0.10 -5.78 24.30
C HIS A 423 0.23 -5.67 22.77
N ASP A 424 -0.39 -4.65 22.15
CA ASP A 424 -0.24 -4.41 20.72
C ASP A 424 1.21 -4.05 20.34
N LEU A 425 1.92 -3.26 21.17
CA LEU A 425 3.33 -2.95 20.96
C LEU A 425 4.24 -4.17 21.06
N ASN A 426 3.98 -5.10 22.00
CA ASN A 426 4.70 -6.37 22.05
C ASN A 426 4.49 -7.21 20.78
N LEU A 427 3.28 -7.23 20.24
CA LEU A 427 3.01 -7.91 18.97
C LEU A 427 3.75 -7.22 17.80
N TRP A 428 3.87 -5.88 17.82
CA TRP A 428 4.67 -5.15 16.85
C TRP A 428 6.16 -5.50 16.88
N LEU A 429 6.72 -5.86 18.03
CA LEU A 429 8.10 -6.39 18.13
C LEU A 429 8.23 -7.71 17.35
N LEU A 430 7.25 -8.61 17.47
CA LEU A 430 7.24 -9.86 16.70
C LEU A 430 7.14 -9.62 15.20
N PHE A 431 6.26 -8.72 14.79
CA PHE A 431 6.15 -8.31 13.37
C PHE A 431 7.46 -7.71 12.87
N LEU A 432 8.12 -6.89 13.68
CA LEU A 432 9.37 -6.23 13.32
C LEU A 432 10.52 -7.24 13.15
N ASP A 433 10.62 -8.20 14.06
CA ASP A 433 11.62 -9.26 13.97
C ASP A 433 11.35 -10.18 12.75
N LYS A 434 10.08 -10.49 12.44
CA LYS A 434 9.71 -11.22 11.22
C LYS A 434 10.08 -10.43 9.96
N ALA A 435 9.78 -9.14 9.92
CA ALA A 435 10.13 -8.27 8.79
C ALA A 435 11.66 -8.14 8.60
N TYR A 436 12.44 -8.16 9.68
CA TYR A 436 13.89 -8.15 9.62
C TYR A 436 14.48 -9.46 9.10
N ASN A 437 13.95 -10.60 9.57
CA ASN A 437 14.40 -11.94 9.15
C ASN A 437 14.05 -12.27 7.71
N GLY A 438 13.11 -11.54 7.13
CA GLY A 438 12.65 -11.66 5.74
C GLY A 438 11.27 -12.29 5.60
N ILE A 439 10.47 -11.64 4.78
CA ILE A 439 9.12 -12.07 4.40
C ILE A 439 9.24 -12.70 3.01
N SER A 440 8.78 -13.93 2.85
CA SER A 440 8.83 -14.61 1.55
C SER A 440 7.99 -13.85 0.51
N MET A 441 8.56 -13.59 -0.67
CA MET A 441 7.81 -13.01 -1.79
C MET A 441 6.66 -13.90 -2.24
N ASN A 442 6.77 -15.22 -2.03
CA ASN A 442 5.71 -16.17 -2.36
C ASN A 442 4.40 -15.93 -1.56
N ILE A 443 4.47 -15.29 -0.38
CA ILE A 443 3.27 -14.95 0.40
C ILE A 443 2.76 -13.52 0.13
N LEU A 444 3.48 -12.74 -0.66
CA LEU A 444 3.11 -11.35 -1.00
C LEU A 444 2.46 -11.24 -2.39
N VAL A 445 2.33 -12.35 -3.10
CA VAL A 445 1.79 -12.41 -4.47
C VAL A 445 0.43 -13.10 -4.50
N PHE A 446 -0.34 -12.78 -5.54
CA PHE A 446 -1.65 -13.40 -5.77
C PHE A 446 -1.47 -14.81 -6.32
N ARG A 447 -1.91 -15.79 -5.54
CA ARG A 447 -1.77 -17.20 -5.86
C ARG A 447 -3.11 -17.89 -5.88
N LYS A 448 -3.17 -19.03 -6.62
CA LYS A 448 -4.33 -19.92 -6.55
C LYS A 448 -4.48 -20.42 -5.12
N PRO A 449 -5.69 -20.39 -4.54
CA PRO A 449 -5.93 -20.97 -3.23
C PRO A 449 -5.59 -22.46 -3.24
N THR A 450 -4.79 -22.88 -2.25
CA THR A 450 -4.54 -24.29 -1.97
C THR A 450 -5.62 -24.86 -1.04
N HIS A 451 -6.17 -23.98 -0.19
CA HIS A 451 -7.22 -24.31 0.77
C HIS A 451 -8.37 -23.32 0.66
N ILE A 452 -9.59 -23.84 0.61
CA ILE A 452 -10.80 -23.02 0.56
C ILE A 452 -11.69 -23.42 1.72
N TYR A 453 -12.02 -22.46 2.57
CA TYR A 453 -12.90 -22.64 3.71
C TYR A 453 -14.19 -21.83 3.51
N ARG A 454 -15.32 -22.43 3.86
CA ARG A 454 -16.62 -21.76 3.89
C ARG A 454 -17.15 -21.82 5.30
N THR A 455 -17.70 -20.73 5.76
CA THR A 455 -18.18 -20.60 7.14
C THR A 455 -19.49 -19.83 7.19
N ASP A 456 -20.28 -20.16 8.21
CA ASP A 456 -21.50 -19.46 8.57
C ASP A 456 -21.66 -19.43 10.08
N ALA A 457 -22.40 -18.46 10.59
CA ALA A 457 -22.76 -18.37 12.01
C ALA A 457 -24.23 -18.04 12.20
N CYS A 458 -24.80 -18.60 13.26
CA CYS A 458 -26.10 -18.18 13.78
C CYS A 458 -26.02 -17.86 15.27
N GLU A 459 -27.11 -17.46 15.90
CA GLU A 459 -27.14 -17.04 17.30
C GLU A 459 -26.77 -18.15 18.30
N TYR A 460 -26.80 -19.40 17.88
CA TYR A 460 -26.55 -20.57 18.74
C TYR A 460 -25.47 -21.51 18.23
N GLY A 461 -24.86 -21.25 17.07
CA GLY A 461 -23.80 -22.11 16.55
C GLY A 461 -23.02 -21.53 15.39
N LEU A 462 -21.86 -22.11 15.17
CA LEU A 462 -20.95 -21.83 14.07
C LEU A 462 -20.77 -23.11 13.27
N GLY A 463 -20.65 -23.01 11.95
CA GLY A 463 -20.46 -24.16 11.09
C GLY A 463 -19.65 -23.83 9.85
N GLY A 464 -19.11 -24.86 9.21
CA GLY A 464 -18.35 -24.66 8.01
C GLY A 464 -17.90 -25.94 7.32
N SER A 465 -17.27 -25.74 6.17
CA SER A 465 -16.75 -26.80 5.32
C SER A 465 -15.39 -26.50 4.75
N PHE A 466 -14.59 -27.53 4.57
CA PHE A 466 -13.34 -27.53 3.83
C PHE A 466 -13.60 -27.94 2.37
N SER A 467 -12.66 -27.64 1.49
CA SER A 467 -12.78 -27.99 0.05
C SER A 467 -12.78 -29.50 -0.23
N ASP A 468 -12.30 -30.32 0.70
CA ASP A 468 -12.26 -31.79 0.58
C ASP A 468 -13.58 -32.49 1.01
N GLY A 469 -14.60 -31.71 1.40
CA GLY A 469 -15.87 -32.23 1.92
C GLY A 469 -15.86 -32.44 3.43
N THR A 470 -14.78 -32.14 4.13
CA THR A 470 -14.77 -32.15 5.61
C THR A 470 -15.68 -31.03 6.13
N LEU A 471 -16.49 -31.35 7.12
CA LEU A 471 -17.43 -30.46 7.80
C LEU A 471 -16.97 -30.23 9.23
N TRP A 472 -17.33 -29.12 9.81
CA TRP A 472 -17.19 -28.86 11.23
C TRP A 472 -18.38 -28.04 11.73
N ARG A 473 -18.68 -28.15 13.01
CA ARG A 473 -19.68 -27.32 13.69
C ARG A 473 -19.32 -27.15 15.16
N TRP A 474 -19.71 -26.02 15.74
CA TRP A 474 -19.47 -25.67 17.13
C TRP A 474 -20.71 -25.02 17.73
N ALA A 475 -21.32 -25.68 18.75
CA ALA A 475 -22.47 -25.14 19.47
C ALA A 475 -22.00 -24.11 20.49
N ILE A 476 -22.64 -22.93 20.51
CA ILE A 476 -22.38 -21.93 21.55
C ILE A 476 -22.97 -22.47 22.87
N PRO A 477 -22.15 -22.59 23.96
CA PRO A 477 -22.67 -23.01 25.27
C PRO A 477 -23.84 -22.15 25.72
N HIS A 478 -24.86 -22.78 26.32
CA HIS A 478 -26.13 -22.14 26.67
C HIS A 478 -25.98 -20.87 27.53
N ASP A 479 -25.01 -20.83 28.45
CA ASP A 479 -24.70 -19.69 29.31
C ASP A 479 -23.97 -18.55 28.58
N LEU A 480 -23.50 -18.78 27.34
CA LEU A 480 -22.79 -17.82 26.47
C LEU A 480 -23.65 -17.34 25.28
N LEU A 481 -24.85 -17.85 25.12
CA LEU A 481 -25.78 -17.42 24.08
C LEU A 481 -26.07 -15.92 24.16
N HIS A 482 -26.29 -15.29 23.00
CA HIS A 482 -26.70 -13.88 22.87
C HIS A 482 -25.72 -12.84 23.43
N ARG A 483 -24.46 -13.20 23.67
CA ARG A 483 -23.45 -12.26 24.16
C ARG A 483 -22.76 -11.50 23.03
N ALA A 484 -22.60 -12.11 21.87
CA ALA A 484 -21.91 -11.55 20.72
C ALA A 484 -22.87 -11.12 19.61
N HIS A 485 -22.51 -10.05 18.90
CA HIS A 485 -23.17 -9.68 17.65
C HIS A 485 -22.83 -10.70 16.57
N ILE A 486 -23.76 -10.97 15.65
CA ILE A 486 -23.61 -11.98 14.58
C ILE A 486 -22.30 -11.78 13.79
N SER A 487 -21.91 -10.55 13.44
CA SER A 487 -20.66 -10.31 12.72
C SER A 487 -19.40 -10.75 13.47
N LEU A 488 -19.42 -10.74 14.83
CA LEU A 488 -18.30 -11.28 15.62
C LEU A 488 -18.30 -12.79 15.60
N LEU A 489 -19.48 -13.43 15.66
CA LEU A 489 -19.61 -14.88 15.54
C LEU A 489 -19.12 -15.36 14.17
N GLU A 490 -19.52 -14.65 13.09
CA GLU A 490 -19.00 -14.89 11.74
C GLU A 490 -17.48 -14.81 11.67
N PHE A 491 -16.89 -13.75 12.28
CA PHE A 491 -15.43 -13.59 12.31
C PHE A 491 -14.72 -14.70 13.10
N MET A 492 -15.32 -15.14 14.22
CA MET A 492 -14.84 -16.31 14.96
C MET A 492 -14.96 -17.58 14.12
N GLY A 493 -16.07 -17.75 13.39
CA GLY A 493 -16.29 -18.86 12.45
C GLY A 493 -15.18 -18.95 11.40
N MET A 494 -14.78 -17.82 10.82
CA MET A 494 -13.72 -17.76 9.81
C MET A 494 -12.33 -18.14 10.37
N LEU A 495 -12.05 -17.96 11.66
CA LEU A 495 -10.80 -18.35 12.30
C LEU A 495 -10.70 -19.88 12.50
N ILE A 496 -11.83 -20.54 12.82
CA ILE A 496 -11.86 -21.96 13.24
C ILE A 496 -11.15 -22.89 12.24
N PRO A 497 -11.53 -22.95 10.94
CA PRO A 497 -10.95 -23.90 10.00
C PRO A 497 -9.45 -23.67 9.78
N ILE A 498 -8.99 -22.43 9.82
CA ILE A 498 -7.56 -22.10 9.72
C ILE A 498 -6.82 -22.71 10.90
N TRP A 499 -7.32 -22.50 12.09
CA TRP A 499 -6.69 -23.02 13.32
C TRP A 499 -6.76 -24.55 13.41
N MET A 500 -7.88 -25.13 12.97
CA MET A 500 -8.02 -26.60 12.88
C MET A 500 -6.96 -27.22 11.98
N ASP A 501 -6.69 -26.61 10.83
CA ASP A 501 -5.70 -27.13 9.89
C ASP A 501 -4.26 -26.88 10.34
N VAL A 502 -3.97 -25.79 11.06
CA VAL A 502 -2.68 -25.57 11.71
C VAL A 502 -2.44 -26.65 12.77
N LEU A 503 -3.40 -26.90 13.67
CA LEU A 503 -3.28 -27.94 14.71
C LEU A 503 -3.14 -29.35 14.14
N ASN A 504 -3.72 -29.62 12.99
CA ASN A 504 -3.64 -30.91 12.32
C ASN A 504 -2.37 -31.08 11.46
N GLY A 505 -1.57 -30.04 11.31
CA GLY A 505 -0.42 -30.06 10.41
C GLY A 505 -0.78 -30.25 8.93
N SER A 506 -2.00 -29.84 8.53
CA SER A 506 -2.50 -29.99 7.16
C SER A 506 -2.00 -28.88 6.24
N LEU A 507 -1.48 -27.80 6.81
CA LEU A 507 -0.96 -26.65 6.07
C LEU A 507 0.54 -26.76 5.88
N SER A 508 0.99 -26.38 4.69
CA SER A 508 2.40 -26.32 4.32
C SER A 508 2.86 -24.88 4.20
N LEU A 509 4.17 -24.67 4.32
CA LEU A 509 4.81 -23.37 4.13
C LEU A 509 4.37 -22.70 2.81
N HIS A 510 3.90 -21.45 2.89
CA HIS A 510 3.39 -20.65 1.78
C HIS A 510 2.06 -21.17 1.20
N ASP A 511 1.27 -21.95 1.92
CA ASP A 511 -0.08 -22.27 1.47
C ASP A 511 -0.95 -21.03 1.39
N CYS A 512 -1.88 -21.05 0.43
CA CYS A 512 -2.77 -19.94 0.14
C CYS A 512 -4.20 -20.30 0.55
N ILE A 513 -4.70 -19.64 1.56
CA ILE A 513 -6.04 -19.83 2.12
C ILE A 513 -7.00 -18.81 1.51
N LEU A 514 -8.13 -19.28 1.00
CA LEU A 514 -9.30 -18.47 0.67
C LEU A 514 -10.41 -18.78 1.67
N SER A 515 -10.75 -17.81 2.50
CA SER A 515 -11.86 -17.90 3.46
C SER A 515 -13.09 -17.20 2.89
N LEU A 516 -14.20 -17.92 2.77
CA LEU A 516 -15.46 -17.45 2.21
C LEU A 516 -16.52 -17.34 3.31
N GLY A 517 -17.26 -16.24 3.33
CA GLY A 517 -18.39 -16.02 4.24
C GLY A 517 -19.37 -15.01 3.64
N ASP A 518 -20.59 -14.98 4.16
CA ASP A 518 -21.65 -14.07 3.69
C ASP A 518 -21.74 -12.76 4.50
N SER A 519 -20.98 -12.64 5.58
CA SER A 519 -20.86 -11.42 6.37
C SER A 519 -19.78 -10.49 5.80
N SER A 520 -20.18 -9.40 5.12
CA SER A 520 -19.23 -8.41 4.57
C SER A 520 -18.33 -7.78 5.65
N ASN A 521 -18.82 -7.64 6.89
CA ASN A 521 -18.04 -7.16 8.01
C ASN A 521 -16.93 -8.15 8.40
N ALA A 522 -17.26 -9.42 8.61
CA ALA A 522 -16.31 -10.46 8.99
C ALA A 522 -15.24 -10.65 7.92
N VAL A 523 -15.65 -10.75 6.65
CA VAL A 523 -14.75 -10.81 5.49
C VAL A 523 -13.80 -9.60 5.45
N GLY A 524 -14.33 -8.39 5.68
CA GLY A 524 -13.53 -7.18 5.75
C GLY A 524 -12.52 -7.19 6.91
N TRP A 525 -12.89 -7.76 8.05
CA TRP A 525 -12.00 -7.86 9.22
C TRP A 525 -10.88 -8.87 9.03
N MET A 526 -11.09 -9.91 8.25
CA MET A 526 -10.03 -10.88 7.93
C MET A 526 -8.83 -10.26 7.23
N VAL A 527 -9.05 -9.37 6.24
CA VAL A 527 -7.98 -8.86 5.36
C VAL A 527 -7.76 -7.35 5.49
N LYS A 528 -8.83 -6.56 5.57
CA LYS A 528 -8.71 -5.08 5.58
C LYS A 528 -8.30 -4.51 6.93
N SER A 529 -8.42 -5.29 7.99
CA SER A 529 -7.91 -4.94 9.32
C SER A 529 -8.35 -3.58 9.87
N ASN A 530 -9.52 -3.09 9.46
CA ASN A 530 -9.93 -1.73 9.78
C ASN A 530 -11.16 -1.78 10.69
N PHE A 531 -10.92 -1.97 11.99
CA PHE A 531 -11.97 -1.73 12.98
C PHE A 531 -12.10 -0.22 13.14
N LYS A 532 -13.27 0.34 12.82
CA LYS A 532 -13.62 1.67 13.30
C LYS A 532 -13.83 1.55 14.82
N SER A 533 -12.78 1.74 15.59
CA SER A 533 -12.90 1.83 17.05
C SER A 533 -13.33 3.24 17.40
N ALA A 534 -14.62 3.46 17.53
CA ALA A 534 -15.12 4.71 18.06
C ALA A 534 -14.81 4.85 19.57
N GLU A 535 -14.66 3.74 20.30
CA GLU A 535 -14.41 3.73 21.75
C GLU A 535 -13.49 2.58 22.15
N GLU A 536 -12.43 2.91 22.85
CA GLU A 536 -11.27 2.08 23.13
C GLU A 536 -11.52 0.85 23.98
N ASN A 537 -12.59 0.84 24.76
CA ASN A 537 -12.85 -0.15 25.82
C ASN A 537 -14.16 -0.91 25.66
N LEU A 538 -14.79 -0.87 24.51
CA LEU A 538 -15.98 -1.68 24.28
C LEU A 538 -15.60 -3.16 24.25
N PRO A 539 -16.27 -4.03 25.04
CA PRO A 539 -15.98 -5.46 25.09
C PRO A 539 -15.95 -6.13 23.71
N ASP A 540 -16.84 -5.73 22.82
CA ASP A 540 -16.90 -6.21 21.43
C ASP A 540 -15.60 -5.90 20.63
N GLN A 541 -15.02 -4.69 20.80
CA GLN A 541 -13.77 -4.34 20.15
C GLN A 541 -12.59 -5.14 20.72
N LEU A 542 -12.57 -5.38 22.02
CA LEU A 542 -11.56 -6.22 22.66
C LEU A 542 -11.64 -7.67 22.18
N ALA A 543 -12.85 -8.21 22.04
CA ALA A 543 -13.08 -9.54 21.49
C ALA A 543 -12.60 -9.65 20.03
N LYS A 544 -12.92 -8.70 19.15
CA LYS A 544 -12.43 -8.65 17.77
C LYS A 544 -10.91 -8.63 17.70
N LEU A 545 -10.27 -7.84 18.56
CA LEU A 545 -8.80 -7.75 18.59
C LEU A 545 -8.17 -9.04 19.08
N GLU A 546 -8.79 -9.78 19.99
CA GLU A 546 -8.31 -11.08 20.46
C GLU A 546 -8.37 -12.12 19.35
N VAL A 547 -9.48 -12.19 18.62
CA VAL A 547 -9.60 -13.02 17.41
C VAL A 547 -8.54 -12.64 16.37
N SER A 548 -8.35 -11.34 16.12
CA SER A 548 -7.34 -10.86 15.16
C SER A 548 -5.92 -11.18 15.56
N ARG A 549 -5.58 -11.15 16.87
CA ARG A 549 -4.25 -11.52 17.37
C ARG A 549 -3.96 -13.00 17.14
N THR A 550 -4.94 -13.84 17.44
CA THR A 550 -4.82 -15.29 17.21
C THR A 550 -4.65 -15.57 15.73
N LEU A 551 -5.48 -14.96 14.88
CA LEU A 551 -5.37 -15.10 13.43
C LEU A 551 -3.99 -14.63 12.91
N ALA A 552 -3.53 -13.45 13.33
CA ALA A 552 -2.24 -12.92 12.91
C ALA A 552 -1.08 -13.81 13.37
N SER A 553 -1.17 -14.37 14.58
CA SER A 553 -0.18 -15.33 15.09
C SER A 553 -0.11 -16.60 14.24
N LEU A 554 -1.25 -17.20 13.91
CA LEU A 554 -1.32 -18.39 13.06
C LEU A 554 -0.77 -18.14 11.66
N ILE A 555 -1.16 -17.06 11.02
CA ILE A 555 -0.70 -16.71 9.68
C ILE A 555 0.82 -16.46 9.65
N LEU A 556 1.36 -15.83 10.69
CA LEU A 556 2.80 -15.54 10.77
C LEU A 556 3.65 -16.75 11.13
N SER A 557 3.18 -17.61 12.04
CA SER A 557 3.94 -18.80 12.45
C SER A 557 4.11 -19.78 11.29
N GLU A 558 3.10 -19.92 10.45
CA GLU A 558 3.07 -20.88 9.35
C GLU A 558 3.45 -20.29 7.99
N ASP A 559 3.79 -18.98 7.93
CA ASP A 559 4.07 -18.27 6.68
C ASP A 559 2.97 -18.48 5.60
N LEU A 560 1.71 -18.28 6.00
CA LEU A 560 0.54 -18.50 5.17
C LEU A 560 0.12 -17.24 4.42
N ILE A 561 -0.59 -17.44 3.30
CA ILE A 561 -1.34 -16.38 2.62
C ILE A 561 -2.81 -16.50 3.01
N LEU A 562 -3.41 -15.40 3.39
CA LEU A 562 -4.84 -15.36 3.70
C LEU A 562 -5.56 -14.36 2.82
N TRP A 563 -6.54 -14.85 2.09
CA TRP A 563 -7.53 -14.07 1.37
C TRP A 563 -8.91 -14.33 1.96
N SER A 564 -9.76 -13.33 1.96
CA SER A 564 -11.17 -13.49 2.29
C SER A 564 -12.01 -12.87 1.20
N GLN A 565 -13.14 -13.51 0.91
CA GLN A 565 -14.08 -13.06 -0.10
C GLN A 565 -15.51 -13.25 0.39
N TRP A 566 -16.34 -12.24 0.08
CA TRP A 566 -17.77 -12.33 0.32
C TRP A 566 -18.43 -13.27 -0.68
N MET A 567 -19.36 -14.10 -0.22
CA MET A 567 -20.23 -14.94 -1.05
C MET A 567 -21.69 -14.68 -0.69
N CYS A 568 -22.60 -14.99 -1.62
CA CYS A 568 -24.03 -14.87 -1.35
C CYS A 568 -24.45 -15.92 -0.33
N GLY A 569 -25.30 -15.55 0.64
CA GLY A 569 -25.86 -16.50 1.63
C GLY A 569 -26.57 -17.68 0.97
N ASP A 570 -27.32 -17.45 -0.13
CA ASP A 570 -27.97 -18.50 -0.90
C ASP A 570 -27.02 -19.55 -1.50
N ASP A 571 -25.74 -19.19 -1.67
CA ASP A 571 -24.68 -20.08 -2.14
C ASP A 571 -23.90 -20.74 -0.98
N ASN A 572 -24.15 -20.32 0.28
CA ASN A 572 -23.44 -20.81 1.47
C ASN A 572 -24.18 -21.96 2.19
N ILE A 573 -24.88 -22.80 1.43
CA ILE A 573 -25.83 -23.83 1.92
C ILE A 573 -25.22 -24.78 2.94
N ILE A 574 -24.02 -25.32 2.67
CA ILE A 574 -23.38 -26.32 3.53
C ILE A 574 -23.03 -25.72 4.91
N PRO A 575 -22.33 -24.57 4.99
CA PRO A 575 -22.09 -23.91 6.27
C PRO A 575 -23.36 -23.51 7.02
N ASP A 576 -24.39 -23.01 6.32
CA ASP A 576 -25.69 -22.64 6.89
C ASP A 576 -26.36 -23.84 7.59
N ILE A 577 -26.40 -25.00 6.94
CA ILE A 577 -26.88 -26.25 7.53
C ILE A 577 -26.04 -26.66 8.74
N CYS A 578 -24.72 -26.57 8.64
CA CYS A 578 -23.82 -26.92 9.76
C CYS A 578 -23.98 -25.98 10.97
N SER A 579 -24.26 -24.70 10.75
CA SER A 579 -24.42 -23.72 11.83
C SER A 579 -25.81 -23.78 12.50
N ARG A 580 -26.87 -24.26 11.80
CA ARG A 580 -28.28 -24.16 12.23
C ARG A 580 -28.90 -25.49 12.63
N ASP A 581 -28.60 -26.62 11.97
CA ASP A 581 -29.29 -27.87 12.14
C ASP A 581 -28.79 -28.70 13.33
N TRP A 582 -28.83 -28.11 14.51
CA TRP A 582 -28.39 -28.74 15.78
C TRP A 582 -29.33 -29.82 16.29
N HIS A 583 -30.52 -29.94 15.73
CA HIS A 583 -31.44 -31.01 16.05
C HIS A 583 -31.04 -32.36 15.42
N LEU A 584 -30.11 -32.33 14.42
CA LEU A 584 -29.60 -33.52 13.77
C LEU A 584 -28.30 -33.99 14.42
N LEU A 585 -28.12 -35.31 14.53
CA LEU A 585 -26.83 -35.91 14.84
C LEU A 585 -25.90 -35.76 13.64
N ASP A 586 -24.59 -35.84 13.86
CA ASP A 586 -23.58 -35.66 12.81
C ASP A 586 -23.80 -36.57 11.59
N ASN A 587 -24.14 -37.84 11.84
CA ASN A 587 -24.40 -38.80 10.77
C ASN A 587 -25.67 -38.47 9.98
N ASP A 588 -26.73 -37.99 10.63
CA ASP A 588 -27.97 -37.60 9.97
C ASP A 588 -27.77 -36.33 9.13
N LEU A 589 -26.98 -35.39 9.64
CA LEU A 589 -26.61 -34.19 8.90
C LEU A 589 -25.80 -34.55 7.65
N ILE A 590 -24.79 -35.45 7.76
CA ILE A 590 -24.01 -35.96 6.62
C ILE A 590 -24.92 -36.65 5.60
N ASN A 591 -25.85 -37.51 6.04
CA ASN A 591 -26.81 -38.22 5.17
C ASN A 591 -27.68 -37.21 4.42
N ASN A 592 -28.22 -36.21 5.12
CA ASN A 592 -29.05 -35.18 4.53
C ASN A 592 -28.27 -34.36 3.46
N LEU A 593 -27.06 -33.92 3.77
CA LEU A 593 -26.23 -33.23 2.78
C LEU A 593 -25.88 -34.13 1.60
N THR A 594 -25.53 -35.40 1.84
CA THR A 594 -25.24 -36.35 0.76
C THR A 594 -26.46 -36.55 -0.15
N SER A 595 -27.67 -36.67 0.43
CA SER A 595 -28.93 -36.79 -0.33
C SER A 595 -29.20 -35.52 -1.13
N LEU A 596 -29.02 -34.34 -0.54
CA LEU A 596 -29.24 -33.04 -1.21
C LEU A 596 -28.35 -32.89 -2.45
N PHE A 597 -27.11 -33.27 -2.35
CA PHE A 597 -26.16 -33.16 -3.46
C PHE A 597 -26.20 -34.32 -4.45
N SER A 598 -26.70 -35.50 -4.05
CA SER A 598 -26.94 -36.64 -4.96
C SER A 598 -28.04 -36.35 -5.98
N ASN A 599 -29.03 -35.55 -5.62
CA ASN A 599 -30.14 -35.17 -6.49
C ASN A 599 -29.80 -34.03 -7.45
N SER A 600 -28.65 -33.37 -7.28
CA SER A 600 -28.15 -32.40 -8.25
C SER A 600 -27.36 -33.16 -9.33
N ASN A 601 -27.59 -32.87 -10.62
CA ASN A 601 -26.94 -33.50 -11.79
C ASN A 601 -25.42 -33.32 -11.80
N GLN A 602 -24.75 -33.39 -10.66
CA GLN A 602 -23.30 -33.24 -10.53
C GLN A 602 -22.59 -34.60 -10.65
N GLN A 603 -21.56 -34.66 -11.47
CA GLN A 603 -20.81 -35.88 -11.78
C GLN A 603 -20.00 -36.46 -10.61
N ARG A 604 -19.88 -35.78 -9.45
CA ARG A 604 -19.24 -36.28 -8.24
C ARG A 604 -19.96 -35.77 -6.99
N ILE A 605 -20.44 -36.69 -6.18
CA ILE A 605 -20.99 -36.42 -4.86
C ILE A 605 -19.80 -36.20 -3.93
N PRO A 606 -19.72 -35.07 -3.19
CA PRO A 606 -18.68 -34.89 -2.16
C PRO A 606 -18.83 -35.97 -1.09
N HIS A 607 -17.73 -36.56 -0.69
CA HIS A 607 -17.71 -37.46 0.46
C HIS A 607 -17.64 -36.64 1.75
N PHE A 608 -18.78 -36.36 2.34
CA PHE A 608 -18.84 -35.58 3.58
C PHE A 608 -18.37 -36.39 4.78
N LYS A 609 -17.59 -35.77 5.65
CA LYS A 609 -17.14 -36.31 6.94
C LYS A 609 -17.11 -35.20 7.99
N MET A 610 -17.53 -35.49 9.22
CA MET A 610 -17.48 -34.54 10.31
C MET A 610 -16.12 -34.60 11.01
N ARG A 611 -15.54 -33.43 11.29
CA ARG A 611 -14.31 -33.24 12.06
C ARG A 611 -14.65 -32.41 13.32
N PRO A 612 -14.46 -32.93 14.51
CA PRO A 612 -14.76 -32.19 15.74
C PRO A 612 -13.85 -30.97 15.88
N VAL A 613 -14.36 -29.90 16.45
CA VAL A 613 -13.57 -28.72 16.80
C VAL A 613 -12.66 -29.07 17.98
N PRO A 614 -11.33 -28.86 17.87
CA PRO A 614 -10.38 -29.15 18.96
C PRO A 614 -10.70 -28.37 20.24
N LYS A 615 -10.42 -29.01 21.39
CA LYS A 615 -10.71 -28.44 22.72
C LYS A 615 -10.01 -27.09 22.94
N GLU A 616 -8.84 -26.90 22.38
CA GLU A 616 -8.08 -25.65 22.48
C GLU A 616 -8.87 -24.47 21.83
N ILE A 617 -9.46 -24.70 20.65
CA ILE A 617 -10.29 -23.72 19.96
C ILE A 617 -11.57 -23.49 20.77
N ASP A 618 -12.23 -24.54 21.24
CA ASP A 618 -13.44 -24.43 22.07
C ASP A 618 -13.18 -23.54 23.30
N LEU A 619 -12.11 -23.81 24.06
CA LEU A 619 -11.74 -23.00 25.22
C LEU A 619 -11.47 -21.54 24.87
N PHE A 620 -10.81 -21.28 23.76
CA PHE A 620 -10.57 -19.91 23.28
C PHE A 620 -11.89 -19.19 22.96
N LEU A 621 -12.76 -19.82 22.17
CA LEU A 621 -14.06 -19.23 21.78
C LEU A 621 -14.91 -18.92 23.01
N CYS A 622 -14.98 -19.87 23.95
CA CYS A 622 -15.66 -19.66 25.23
C CYS A 622 -15.06 -18.49 26.02
N SER A 623 -13.73 -18.39 26.07
CA SER A 623 -13.03 -17.29 26.77
C SER A 623 -13.34 -15.92 26.17
N VAL A 624 -13.41 -15.83 24.84
CA VAL A 624 -13.77 -14.59 24.14
C VAL A 624 -15.21 -14.18 24.47
N LEU A 625 -16.16 -15.14 24.39
CA LEU A 625 -17.56 -14.87 24.69
C LEU A 625 -17.81 -14.54 26.15
N GLN A 626 -17.08 -15.15 27.11
CA GLN A 626 -17.21 -14.87 28.54
C GLN A 626 -16.86 -13.43 28.91
N LYS A 627 -15.96 -12.79 28.15
CA LYS A 627 -15.56 -11.39 28.37
C LYS A 627 -16.62 -10.40 27.91
N LEU A 628 -17.61 -10.85 27.13
CA LEU A 628 -18.72 -10.02 26.67
C LEU A 628 -19.82 -9.94 27.73
N PRO A 629 -20.55 -8.82 27.84
CA PRO A 629 -21.65 -8.66 28.79
C PRO A 629 -22.79 -9.67 28.54
N LYS A 630 -23.44 -10.14 29.63
CA LYS A 630 -24.54 -11.13 29.56
C LYS A 630 -25.79 -10.67 28.81
N ASN A 631 -26.01 -9.36 28.70
CA ASN A 631 -27.01 -8.74 27.84
C ASN A 631 -26.27 -7.65 27.08
N PRO A 632 -25.88 -7.86 25.82
CA PRO A 632 -25.54 -6.74 24.99
C PRO A 632 -26.79 -5.85 25.04
N LEU A 633 -26.67 -4.67 25.59
CA LEU A 633 -27.69 -3.62 25.43
C LEU A 633 -28.16 -3.77 23.99
N ARG A 634 -29.44 -4.12 23.76
CA ARG A 634 -30.03 -3.99 22.44
C ARG A 634 -29.66 -2.59 22.04
N PHE A 635 -28.60 -2.45 21.22
CA PHE A 635 -28.26 -1.17 20.66
C PHE A 635 -29.54 -0.74 19.97
N LYS A 636 -30.26 0.18 20.59
CA LYS A 636 -31.27 0.94 19.88
C LYS A 636 -30.51 1.45 18.69
N THR A 637 -30.70 0.80 17.55
CA THR A 637 -30.30 1.40 16.27
C THR A 637 -30.72 2.83 16.41
N PRO A 638 -29.81 3.82 16.33
CA PRO A 638 -30.20 5.19 16.31
C PRO A 638 -31.35 5.22 15.32
N LYS A 639 -32.54 5.68 15.73
CA LYS A 639 -33.64 5.87 14.80
C LYS A 639 -33.01 6.65 13.67
N THR A 640 -32.82 5.99 12.54
CA THR A 640 -32.26 6.59 11.35
C THR A 640 -33.25 7.67 10.95
N SER A 641 -32.98 8.87 11.46
CA SER A 641 -33.49 10.06 10.83
C SER A 641 -32.85 10.06 9.44
N GLY A 642 -33.63 9.61 8.45
CA GLY A 642 -33.41 9.83 7.04
C GLY A 642 -31.95 9.72 6.55
N PHE A 643 -31.35 8.53 6.64
CA PHE A 643 -30.09 8.28 5.93
C PHE A 643 -30.46 7.88 4.50
N ASP A 644 -30.28 8.81 3.57
CA ASP A 644 -30.35 8.58 2.14
C ASP A 644 -29.09 7.77 1.76
N PRO A 645 -29.21 6.51 1.24
CA PRO A 645 -28.04 5.71 0.88
C PRO A 645 -27.26 6.24 -0.32
N GLY A 646 -27.57 7.44 -0.83
CA GLY A 646 -27.04 7.99 -2.08
C GLY A 646 -25.76 8.83 -1.98
N VAL A 647 -25.30 9.25 -0.79
CA VAL A 647 -24.25 10.30 -0.71
C VAL A 647 -22.87 9.83 -0.23
N ASP A 648 -22.73 8.69 0.41
CA ASP A 648 -21.41 8.20 0.91
C ASP A 648 -20.93 6.90 0.24
N GLY A 649 -21.37 6.60 -0.98
CA GLY A 649 -21.16 5.34 -1.69
C GLY A 649 -19.77 5.15 -2.35
N LYS A 650 -18.74 5.91 -2.04
CA LYS A 650 -17.42 5.76 -2.73
C LYS A 650 -16.54 4.60 -2.24
N ASN A 651 -16.96 3.78 -1.27
CA ASN A 651 -16.20 2.62 -0.79
C ASN A 651 -17.06 1.40 -0.43
N SER A 652 -18.27 1.29 -0.88
CA SER A 652 -19.07 0.05 -0.75
C SER A 652 -18.88 -0.79 -2.01
N PHE A 653 -18.35 -2.01 -1.86
CA PHE A 653 -18.44 -3.01 -2.91
C PHE A 653 -19.91 -3.20 -3.26
N SER A 654 -20.28 -2.90 -4.50
CA SER A 654 -21.62 -3.16 -4.99
C SER A 654 -21.83 -4.68 -5.05
N PRO A 655 -22.94 -5.22 -4.49
CA PRO A 655 -23.26 -6.65 -4.61
C PRO A 655 -23.36 -7.15 -6.05
N SER A 656 -23.57 -6.23 -7.01
CA SER A 656 -23.68 -6.57 -8.43
C SER A 656 -22.32 -6.91 -9.09
N ALA A 657 -21.20 -6.44 -8.55
CA ALA A 657 -19.86 -6.79 -9.08
C ALA A 657 -19.46 -8.24 -8.75
N CYS A 658 -20.00 -8.82 -7.66
CA CYS A 658 -19.71 -10.19 -7.26
C CYS A 658 -20.56 -11.25 -7.98
N LYS A 659 -21.66 -10.89 -8.58
CA LYS A 659 -22.56 -11.85 -9.27
C LYS A 659 -21.99 -12.44 -10.55
N ALA A 660 -20.98 -11.86 -11.15
CA ALA A 660 -20.45 -12.28 -12.46
C ALA A 660 -19.32 -13.32 -12.40
N MET A 661 -18.68 -13.56 -11.25
CA MET A 661 -17.35 -14.22 -11.25
C MET A 661 -17.26 -15.62 -10.70
N PHE A 662 -18.12 -16.07 -9.78
CA PHE A 662 -18.01 -17.43 -9.24
C PHE A 662 -19.38 -17.99 -8.90
N SER A 663 -19.93 -18.84 -9.77
CA SER A 663 -20.92 -19.80 -9.28
C SER A 663 -20.18 -20.81 -8.40
N TRP A 664 -20.69 -21.12 -7.22
CA TRP A 664 -20.14 -22.11 -6.29
C TRP A 664 -19.87 -23.47 -6.94
N LYS A 665 -20.52 -23.78 -8.08
CA LYS A 665 -20.32 -24.97 -8.93
C LYS A 665 -18.86 -25.13 -9.41
N HIS A 666 -18.09 -24.05 -9.54
CA HIS A 666 -16.70 -24.09 -9.96
C HIS A 666 -15.69 -24.25 -8.80
N LEU A 667 -16.13 -24.15 -7.56
CA LEU A 667 -15.26 -24.21 -6.38
C LEU A 667 -15.27 -25.56 -5.66
N LEU A 668 -16.08 -26.54 -6.13
CA LEU A 668 -16.28 -27.82 -5.44
C LEU A 668 -15.19 -28.84 -5.66
N SER A 669 -14.30 -28.71 -6.65
CA SER A 669 -13.19 -29.64 -6.79
C SER A 669 -11.91 -29.00 -7.34
N HIS A 670 -10.80 -29.31 -6.68
CA HIS A 670 -9.45 -28.94 -7.11
C HIS A 670 -9.07 -29.55 -8.49
N LYS A 671 -9.77 -30.61 -8.93
CA LYS A 671 -9.54 -31.27 -10.21
C LYS A 671 -10.29 -30.63 -11.37
N GLU A 672 -11.43 -29.99 -11.13
CA GLU A 672 -12.18 -29.30 -12.19
C GLU A 672 -11.53 -28.00 -12.66
N MET A 673 -10.75 -27.35 -11.81
CA MET A 673 -9.96 -26.18 -12.22
C MET A 673 -8.80 -26.53 -13.19
N GLN A 674 -8.38 -27.81 -13.25
CA GLN A 674 -7.32 -28.26 -14.17
C GLN A 674 -7.84 -28.73 -15.53
N SER A 675 -9.16 -28.91 -15.73
CA SER A 675 -9.74 -29.50 -16.94
C SER A 675 -10.41 -28.52 -17.90
N VAL A 676 -10.42 -27.22 -17.62
CA VAL A 676 -10.95 -26.23 -18.57
C VAL A 676 -9.84 -25.85 -19.55
N SER A 677 -9.77 -26.60 -20.65
CA SER A 677 -9.00 -26.18 -21.83
C SER A 677 -9.67 -24.95 -22.48
N PRO A 678 -8.92 -24.01 -23.07
CA PRO A 678 -9.45 -22.80 -23.67
C PRO A 678 -10.06 -23.04 -25.06
N SER A 679 -11.15 -23.78 -25.14
CA SER A 679 -11.86 -24.01 -26.40
C SER A 679 -13.37 -24.01 -26.24
N ALA A 680 -13.96 -22.85 -26.05
CA ALA A 680 -15.31 -22.52 -26.49
C ALA A 680 -15.47 -21.00 -26.58
N LYS A 681 -15.34 -20.47 -27.78
CA LYS A 681 -15.74 -19.09 -28.08
C LYS A 681 -17.25 -18.99 -27.90
N PRO A 682 -17.77 -18.00 -27.14
CA PRO A 682 -19.23 -17.75 -27.09
C PRO A 682 -19.71 -17.29 -28.46
N SER A 683 -20.90 -17.77 -28.87
CA SER A 683 -21.52 -17.41 -30.14
C SER A 683 -21.94 -15.93 -30.12
N ALA A 684 -21.80 -15.28 -31.28
CA ALA A 684 -21.93 -13.83 -31.50
C ALA A 684 -23.35 -13.23 -31.33
N LYS A 685 -24.23 -13.79 -30.51
CA LYS A 685 -25.60 -13.30 -30.32
C LYS A 685 -25.94 -12.75 -28.93
N GLU A 686 -25.03 -12.80 -27.95
CA GLU A 686 -25.28 -12.27 -26.59
C GLU A 686 -24.53 -10.98 -26.25
N THR A 687 -23.85 -10.35 -27.21
CA THR A 687 -22.96 -9.19 -26.98
C THR A 687 -23.63 -7.82 -27.18
N LEU A 688 -24.94 -7.71 -27.13
CA LEU A 688 -25.64 -6.43 -27.43
C LEU A 688 -26.56 -5.94 -26.29
N LYS A 689 -26.23 -6.14 -25.02
CA LYS A 689 -26.87 -5.43 -23.91
C LYS A 689 -26.00 -5.34 -22.64
N ALA A 690 -24.82 -4.78 -22.72
CA ALA A 690 -24.07 -4.38 -21.53
C ALA A 690 -23.22 -3.14 -21.81
N ASN A 691 -23.89 -2.00 -21.93
CA ASN A 691 -23.26 -0.70 -21.80
C ASN A 691 -23.66 -0.09 -20.47
N SER A 692 -22.95 -0.41 -19.41
CA SER A 692 -22.91 0.38 -18.17
C SER A 692 -21.59 0.09 -17.46
N LYS A 693 -20.78 1.09 -17.37
CA LYS A 693 -19.55 1.30 -16.54
C LYS A 693 -19.20 0.12 -15.62
N GLU A 694 -18.48 -0.85 -16.13
CA GLU A 694 -17.81 -1.86 -15.31
C GLU A 694 -16.55 -1.25 -14.73
N SER A 695 -16.48 -1.17 -13.40
CA SER A 695 -15.25 -0.99 -12.69
C SER A 695 -14.46 -2.30 -12.80
N ASN A 696 -13.33 -2.28 -13.48
CA ASN A 696 -12.41 -3.42 -13.63
C ASN A 696 -11.79 -3.80 -12.28
N VAL A 697 -12.48 -4.55 -11.46
CA VAL A 697 -11.95 -5.14 -10.22
C VAL A 697 -12.01 -6.65 -10.36
N GLU A 698 -10.84 -7.29 -10.36
CA GLU A 698 -10.73 -8.74 -10.38
C GLU A 698 -11.23 -9.40 -9.06
N PRO A 699 -11.50 -10.72 -9.04
CA PRO A 699 -12.22 -11.42 -7.97
C PRO A 699 -11.66 -11.28 -6.56
N TYR A 700 -10.44 -10.81 -6.41
CA TYR A 700 -9.78 -10.63 -5.12
C TYR A 700 -9.62 -9.15 -4.72
N GLY A 701 -10.34 -8.25 -5.36
CA GLY A 701 -10.27 -6.82 -5.08
C GLY A 701 -9.00 -6.15 -5.62
N ILE A 702 -8.38 -6.74 -6.63
CA ILE A 702 -7.21 -6.20 -7.33
C ILE A 702 -7.74 -5.41 -8.53
N PRO A 703 -7.35 -4.15 -8.72
CA PRO A 703 -7.61 -3.46 -9.95
C PRO A 703 -6.93 -4.16 -11.13
N SER A 704 -7.66 -4.49 -12.18
CA SER A 704 -7.10 -5.11 -13.40
C SER A 704 -6.07 -4.24 -14.10
N ASP A 705 -6.08 -2.94 -13.84
CA ASP A 705 -5.12 -1.95 -14.33
C ASP A 705 -3.78 -1.97 -13.60
N MET A 706 -3.64 -2.72 -12.50
CA MET A 706 -2.39 -2.87 -11.78
C MET A 706 -1.26 -3.41 -12.67
N TYR A 707 -1.58 -4.22 -13.68
CA TYR A 707 -0.65 -4.81 -14.65
C TYR A 707 -0.82 -4.25 -16.07
N ARG A 708 -1.91 -3.54 -16.35
CA ARG A 708 -2.13 -2.87 -17.63
C ARG A 708 -1.81 -1.39 -17.47
N ARG A 709 -0.63 -0.99 -17.88
CA ARG A 709 -0.43 0.41 -18.26
C ARG A 709 -1.19 0.62 -19.57
N PRO A 710 -1.98 1.67 -19.73
CA PRO A 710 -2.64 1.94 -20.99
C PRO A 710 -1.56 2.12 -22.08
N LEU A 711 -1.46 1.15 -22.98
CA LEU A 711 -0.84 1.28 -24.28
C LEU A 711 -1.77 2.16 -25.15
N SER A 712 -1.85 3.43 -24.86
CA SER A 712 -2.56 4.37 -25.73
C SER A 712 -1.86 5.72 -25.72
N LEU A 713 -0.78 5.76 -26.47
CA LEU A 713 -0.29 6.98 -27.10
C LEU A 713 0.20 6.59 -28.49
N VAL A 714 -0.72 6.49 -29.41
CA VAL A 714 -0.49 6.81 -30.81
C VAL A 714 -1.20 8.14 -31.06
#